data_6a5b839b57b775beb757e5bac298c0c4
#
_entry.id   6a5b839b57b775beb757e5bac298c0c4
#
_cell.length_a   1.000
_cell.length_b   1.000
_cell.length_c   1.000
_cell.angle_alpha   90.00
_cell.angle_beta   90.00
_cell.angle_gamma   90.00
#
_symmetry.space_group_name_H-M   'P 1'
#
loop_
_entity.id
_entity.type
_entity.pdbx_description
1 polymer ?
#
loop_
_entity_poly.entity_id
_entity_poly.type
_entity_poly.pdbx_seq_one_letter_code
_entity_poly.pdbx_strand_id
1 'polypeptide(L)'
;MIDENNNWELKVMKFQMKQFGVLIAFFICVPSVYAQKKVSDGKSQASSTRTIEEIIVTATKRSENLREIAASISAFSGEDLEARGAQDAADIIKLVPGANMTSTGDSPARVTIRGISSDIGTSSTTGILFGNVSFSDTYVPFVSLDPNPFDMQSVEVLKGPQGTLYGASALNGAVRYVPERPSFEGNELKWFAQQTSIKGGAKEPTYGAALNAPIVSDKLALRAMAFKRTAPGYVDNLQLGQKDVNEIEQEGGRVLLAFQPTAKWDTLFTAAWQDTLKKDVGIVDSDNGALVTRNRPRSSPDDTDYKLANLSLSYTWHWADFVYDGSYVEKTGDRFFDASSRVSGSGDLALQAQAYTGESETTGHEFRIVSNDEFNQDFKWTIGYFDWKQDIQTTLTVPVAVDAPFVLPILDFLSPLQLQSSDLFTAQGNPIVLGSVADVVVEEQAIFGEISYRLTKDIEVAVGGRKYKTTSGGDNRQNGLFVLTQQGSPNFTLSGRVEEDGFNPKLSVTWNVTDEILTYALASKGFRVGGVQFGVTTPLSQNSAPETFESDTLWNYELGIRTEWFDNTLRLDLTAYQVDWDKPQSLQPDASGLAVYIDNVGGVESKGLDVAVQYLFPWAGLMLTSSLSYADTVTTAEFSTSDGTAIPSGSRWPLAPKTQSATTLSFQQIFGNWTVGGFASYTAIGSTQPFFNGMEIYGYHQVDLQLSLSNESYKWLPKISLIANNVTDERGITNAFTSGLPVPEAAANEFYYITPMSFSVRLSGSF
;
A
#
# COMPACT_ATOMS: atom_id res chain seq x y z
N MET A 1 -3.49 -40.65 9.44
CA MET A 1 -2.24 -39.92 9.30
C MET A 1 -2.51 -38.53 9.82
N ILE A 2 -2.03 -38.23 11.02
CA ILE A 2 -2.26 -36.95 11.71
C ILE A 2 -1.25 -35.98 11.12
N ASP A 3 -1.76 -34.86 10.65
CA ASP A 3 -1.15 -33.84 9.84
C ASP A 3 0.10 -33.24 10.50
N GLU A 4 1.28 -33.44 9.93
CA GLU A 4 2.56 -32.89 10.42
C GLU A 4 2.64 -31.34 10.25
N ASN A 5 1.76 -30.76 9.46
CA ASN A 5 1.72 -29.30 9.20
C ASN A 5 1.24 -28.47 10.40
N ASN A 6 0.34 -29.03 11.23
CA ASN A 6 -0.07 -28.36 12.48
C ASN A 6 1.04 -28.24 13.54
N ASN A 7 2.13 -28.98 13.38
CA ASN A 7 3.24 -28.99 14.34
C ASN A 7 4.23 -27.83 14.12
N TRP A 8 4.24 -27.22 12.92
CA TRP A 8 5.14 -26.11 12.61
C TRP A 8 4.59 -24.77 13.13
N GLU A 9 3.29 -24.52 12.96
CA GLU A 9 2.62 -23.31 13.49
C GLU A 9 2.68 -23.25 15.02
N LEU A 10 2.48 -24.39 15.68
CA LEU A 10 2.69 -24.54 17.13
C LEU A 10 4.17 -24.38 17.54
N LYS A 11 5.12 -24.77 16.68
CA LYS A 11 6.55 -24.54 16.90
C LYS A 11 6.92 -23.07 16.70
N VAL A 12 6.34 -22.39 15.70
CA VAL A 12 6.53 -20.93 15.48
C VAL A 12 5.96 -20.16 16.66
N MET A 13 4.76 -20.47 17.13
CA MET A 13 4.16 -19.82 18.29
C MET A 13 4.95 -20.10 19.59
N LYS A 14 5.46 -21.31 19.78
CA LYS A 14 6.35 -21.64 20.92
C LYS A 14 7.76 -21.05 20.78
N PHE A 15 8.26 -20.87 19.54
CA PHE A 15 9.51 -20.20 19.25
C PHE A 15 9.38 -18.69 19.43
N GLN A 16 8.27 -18.10 19.01
CA GLN A 16 7.90 -16.70 19.26
C GLN A 16 7.85 -16.41 20.78
N MET A 17 7.25 -17.29 21.59
CA MET A 17 7.24 -17.15 23.04
C MET A 17 8.62 -17.29 23.68
N LYS A 18 9.54 -18.09 23.11
CA LYS A 18 10.92 -18.22 23.60
C LYS A 18 11.77 -17.00 23.23
N GLN A 19 11.56 -16.38 22.08
CA GLN A 19 12.28 -15.18 21.66
C GLN A 19 11.82 -13.93 22.40
N PHE A 20 10.56 -13.89 22.89
CA PHE A 20 10.11 -12.87 23.84
C PHE A 20 11.03 -12.77 25.08
N GLY A 21 11.52 -13.92 25.55
CA GLY A 21 12.50 -13.97 26.65
C GLY A 21 13.88 -13.41 26.29
N VAL A 22 14.30 -13.50 25.02
CA VAL A 22 15.61 -13.01 24.56
C VAL A 22 15.61 -11.51 24.32
N LEU A 23 14.53 -10.92 23.81
CA LEU A 23 14.38 -9.46 23.66
C LEU A 23 14.38 -8.77 25.02
N ILE A 24 13.73 -9.35 26.03
CA ILE A 24 13.76 -8.85 27.42
C ILE A 24 15.18 -8.97 28.01
N ALA A 25 15.93 -10.03 27.67
CA ALA A 25 17.30 -10.21 28.19
C ALA A 25 18.31 -9.21 27.63
N PHE A 26 18.12 -8.70 26.40
CA PHE A 26 19.04 -7.75 25.77
C PHE A 26 18.98 -6.36 26.44
N PHE A 27 17.83 -5.96 27.02
CA PHE A 27 17.66 -4.70 27.72
C PHE A 27 17.97 -4.75 29.23
N ILE A 28 18.10 -5.94 29.84
CA ILE A 28 18.44 -6.11 31.24
C ILE A 28 19.96 -5.85 31.52
N CYS A 29 20.81 -5.82 30.49
CA CYS A 29 22.25 -5.57 30.61
C CYS A 29 22.67 -4.10 30.61
N VAL A 30 21.76 -3.13 30.74
CA VAL A 30 22.13 -1.74 31.01
C VAL A 30 22.40 -1.61 32.53
N PRO A 31 23.63 -1.32 32.98
CA PRO A 31 23.90 -1.24 34.39
C PRO A 31 23.12 -0.08 35.02
N SER A 32 22.24 -0.41 35.94
CA SER A 32 21.52 0.58 36.76
C SER A 32 22.51 1.26 37.68
N VAL A 33 23.09 2.39 37.26
CA VAL A 33 23.85 3.26 38.14
C VAL A 33 22.85 4.11 38.95
N TYR A 34 22.40 3.56 40.06
CA TYR A 34 21.66 4.32 41.07
C TYR A 34 22.62 5.27 41.78
N ALA A 35 22.65 6.53 41.38
CA ALA A 35 23.21 7.61 42.20
C ALA A 35 22.05 8.25 42.97
N GLN A 36 21.83 7.79 44.19
CA GLN A 36 21.00 8.51 45.15
C GLN A 36 21.70 9.83 45.55
N LYS A 37 21.23 10.94 44.98
CA LYS A 37 21.56 12.27 45.46
C LYS A 37 20.36 12.81 46.25
N LYS A 38 20.49 12.87 47.57
CA LYS A 38 19.58 13.63 48.44
C LYS A 38 19.57 15.09 47.99
N VAL A 39 18.41 15.56 47.50
CA VAL A 39 18.16 16.99 47.31
C VAL A 39 17.09 17.42 48.29
N SER A 40 17.45 18.44 49.04
CA SER A 40 16.58 19.15 49.99
C SER A 40 15.58 20.04 49.26
N ASP A 41 14.37 20.02 49.76
CA ASP A 41 13.24 20.94 49.65
C ASP A 41 13.30 22.12 48.67
N GLY A 42 12.33 22.12 47.75
CA GLY A 42 11.88 23.35 47.11
C GLY A 42 11.19 23.16 45.77
N LYS A 43 9.86 23.14 45.80
CA LYS A 43 8.88 23.19 44.70
C LYS A 43 8.49 21.84 44.09
N SER A 44 7.26 21.50 44.40
CA SER A 44 6.44 20.47 43.75
C SER A 44 6.45 20.67 42.24
N GLN A 45 7.27 19.89 41.51
CA GLN A 45 6.99 19.56 40.15
C GLN A 45 6.02 18.37 40.21
N ALA A 46 4.78 18.60 39.76
CA ALA A 46 3.84 17.55 39.47
C ALA A 46 4.55 16.51 38.56
N SER A 47 4.68 15.28 39.03
CA SER A 47 5.06 14.18 38.17
C SER A 47 3.93 14.07 37.11
N SER A 48 4.15 14.55 35.92
CA SER A 48 3.27 14.25 34.78
C SER A 48 3.29 12.74 34.62
N THR A 49 2.21 12.09 35.00
CA THR A 49 1.98 10.67 34.71
C THR A 49 2.05 10.57 33.18
N ARG A 50 3.08 9.91 32.65
CA ARG A 50 3.17 9.65 31.21
C ARG A 50 2.01 8.72 30.86
N THR A 51 1.18 9.15 29.92
CA THR A 51 0.08 8.38 29.35
C THR A 51 0.36 8.10 27.88
N ILE A 52 -0.26 7.07 27.33
CA ILE A 52 -0.22 6.81 25.89
C ILE A 52 -0.98 7.95 25.21
N GLU A 53 -0.37 8.58 24.22
CA GLU A 53 -0.94 9.71 23.50
C GLU A 53 -2.24 9.30 22.77
N GLU A 54 -3.21 10.21 22.74
CA GLU A 54 -4.41 10.06 21.93
C GLU A 54 -4.11 10.45 20.48
N ILE A 55 -4.51 9.61 19.55
CA ILE A 55 -4.35 9.88 18.13
C ILE A 55 -5.68 10.37 17.56
N ILE A 56 -5.66 11.62 17.06
CA ILE A 56 -6.79 12.18 16.31
C ILE A 56 -6.61 11.82 14.84
N VAL A 57 -7.65 11.25 14.25
CA VAL A 57 -7.68 10.88 12.83
C VAL A 57 -8.80 11.61 12.11
N THR A 58 -8.66 11.74 10.80
CA THR A 58 -9.67 12.36 9.93
C THR A 58 -10.21 11.39 8.87
N ALA A 59 -10.01 10.10 9.12
CA ALA A 59 -10.40 9.00 8.23
C ALA A 59 -11.91 8.89 7.98
N THR A 60 -12.74 9.35 8.93
CA THR A 60 -14.20 9.42 8.82
C THR A 60 -14.70 10.70 8.15
N LYS A 61 -13.78 11.53 7.59
CA LYS A 61 -14.04 12.88 7.08
C LYS A 61 -14.52 13.86 8.17
N ARG A 62 -14.29 13.49 9.43
CA ARG A 62 -14.42 14.29 10.65
C ARG A 62 -13.13 14.15 11.46
N SER A 63 -12.82 15.13 12.28
CA SER A 63 -11.72 15.01 13.25
C SER A 63 -12.25 14.28 14.48
N GLU A 64 -11.82 13.05 14.71
CA GLU A 64 -12.33 12.19 15.78
C GLU A 64 -11.16 11.47 16.47
N ASN A 65 -11.35 11.14 17.75
CA ASN A 65 -10.41 10.30 18.46
C ASN A 65 -10.47 8.87 17.87
N LEU A 66 -9.32 8.31 17.51
CA LEU A 66 -9.20 6.95 16.95
C LEU A 66 -9.97 5.91 17.76
N ARG A 67 -10.05 6.08 19.08
CA ARG A 67 -10.75 5.15 19.99
C ARG A 67 -12.25 5.16 19.84
N GLU A 68 -12.85 6.29 19.49
CA GLU A 68 -14.31 6.43 19.41
C GLU A 68 -14.87 5.89 18.08
N ILE A 69 -14.02 5.64 17.09
CA ILE A 69 -14.44 5.21 15.76
C ILE A 69 -14.74 3.70 15.76
N ALA A 70 -15.96 3.33 15.35
CA ALA A 70 -16.37 1.93 15.18
C ALA A 70 -15.76 1.32 13.90
N ALA A 71 -14.43 1.20 13.83
CA ALA A 71 -13.71 0.56 12.73
C ALA A 71 -12.29 0.19 13.18
N SER A 72 -11.69 -0.83 12.58
CA SER A 72 -10.29 -1.17 12.82
C SER A 72 -9.37 -0.25 12.02
N ILE A 73 -8.66 0.65 12.69
CA ILE A 73 -7.73 1.62 12.10
C ILE A 73 -6.39 1.53 12.81
N SER A 74 -5.30 1.51 12.05
CA SER A 74 -3.94 1.70 12.56
C SER A 74 -3.44 3.07 12.10
N ALA A 75 -2.96 3.90 13.00
CA ALA A 75 -2.46 5.23 12.68
C ALA A 75 -1.07 5.42 13.29
N PHE A 76 -0.18 6.04 12.53
CA PHE A 76 1.19 6.39 12.92
C PHE A 76 1.37 7.88 12.75
N SER A 77 1.86 8.56 13.77
CA SER A 77 2.21 9.97 13.64
C SER A 77 3.44 10.15 12.74
N GLY A 78 3.55 11.31 12.10
CA GLY A 78 4.74 11.64 11.32
C GLY A 78 6.01 11.59 12.14
N GLU A 79 5.95 11.97 13.42
CA GLU A 79 7.08 11.90 14.35
C GLU A 79 7.50 10.44 14.62
N ASP A 80 6.55 9.52 14.83
CA ASP A 80 6.84 8.09 14.98
C ASP A 80 7.49 7.50 13.74
N LEU A 81 6.99 7.85 12.55
CA LEU A 81 7.53 7.37 11.28
C LEU A 81 8.97 7.87 11.06
N GLU A 82 9.20 9.14 11.32
CA GLU A 82 10.54 9.73 11.23
C GLU A 82 11.50 9.18 12.29
N ALA A 83 10.99 8.97 13.51
CA ALA A 83 11.77 8.34 14.58
C ALA A 83 12.20 6.93 14.18
N ARG A 84 11.38 6.17 13.49
CA ARG A 84 11.70 4.83 12.96
C ARG A 84 12.58 4.87 11.71
N GLY A 85 12.71 6.03 11.06
CA GLY A 85 13.42 6.19 9.81
C GLY A 85 12.67 5.58 8.63
N ALA A 86 11.33 5.51 8.69
CA ALA A 86 10.49 5.02 7.61
C ALA A 86 10.68 5.87 6.34
N GLN A 87 10.86 5.23 5.19
CA GLN A 87 11.17 5.87 3.92
C GLN A 87 10.17 5.55 2.82
N ASP A 88 9.37 4.50 2.99
CA ASP A 88 8.41 4.02 2.00
C ASP A 88 7.20 3.34 2.67
N ALA A 89 6.22 2.94 1.86
CA ALA A 89 5.02 2.25 2.31
C ALA A 89 5.34 0.90 2.96
N ALA A 90 6.36 0.17 2.50
CA ALA A 90 6.72 -1.13 3.04
C ALA A 90 7.17 -1.03 4.49
N ASP A 91 7.90 0.04 4.85
CA ASP A 91 8.32 0.32 6.23
C ASP A 91 7.12 0.56 7.18
N ILE A 92 6.03 1.10 6.65
CA ILE A 92 4.80 1.39 7.40
C ILE A 92 3.92 0.16 7.50
N ILE A 93 3.63 -0.48 6.37
CA ILE A 93 2.69 -1.60 6.28
C ILE A 93 3.15 -2.80 7.11
N LYS A 94 4.45 -3.09 7.20
CA LYS A 94 4.99 -4.17 8.05
C LYS A 94 4.65 -4.03 9.54
N LEU A 95 4.27 -2.83 9.99
CA LEU A 95 3.88 -2.54 11.38
C LEU A 95 2.37 -2.72 11.62
N VAL A 96 1.57 -2.85 10.56
CA VAL A 96 0.11 -2.91 10.61
C VAL A 96 -0.35 -4.36 10.72
N PRO A 97 -1.07 -4.76 11.79
CA PRO A 97 -1.58 -6.12 11.91
C PRO A 97 -2.56 -6.42 10.77
N GLY A 98 -2.38 -7.57 10.11
CA GLY A 98 -3.24 -8.02 9.02
C GLY A 98 -3.05 -7.28 7.70
N ALA A 99 -2.02 -6.45 7.57
CA ALA A 99 -1.65 -5.83 6.30
C ALA A 99 -0.29 -6.34 5.81
N ASN A 100 -0.19 -6.61 4.53
CA ASN A 100 1.03 -7.05 3.86
C ASN A 100 1.20 -6.29 2.55
N MET A 101 2.43 -6.15 2.09
CA MET A 101 2.75 -5.52 0.81
C MET A 101 3.53 -6.51 -0.06
N THR A 102 3.05 -6.70 -1.28
CA THR A 102 3.67 -7.60 -2.26
C THR A 102 3.97 -6.85 -3.56
N SER A 103 5.04 -7.26 -4.24
CA SER A 103 5.39 -6.76 -5.56
C SER A 103 5.81 -7.94 -6.43
N THR A 104 5.54 -7.86 -7.71
CA THR A 104 5.96 -8.85 -8.71
C THR A 104 7.01 -8.28 -9.67
N GLY A 105 7.62 -7.15 -9.34
CA GLY A 105 8.63 -6.48 -10.16
C GLY A 105 8.07 -5.85 -11.44
N ASP A 106 7.29 -6.59 -12.20
CA ASP A 106 6.58 -6.10 -13.40
C ASP A 106 5.20 -5.51 -13.09
N SER A 107 4.82 -5.48 -11.85
CA SER A 107 3.57 -4.88 -11.38
C SER A 107 3.80 -3.93 -10.22
N PRO A 108 2.93 -2.92 -10.06
CA PRO A 108 2.93 -2.07 -8.90
C PRO A 108 2.85 -2.86 -7.59
N ALA A 109 3.53 -2.38 -6.57
CA ALA A 109 3.39 -2.92 -5.23
C ALA A 109 1.95 -2.78 -4.74
N ARG A 110 1.42 -3.81 -4.09
CA ARG A 110 0.02 -3.89 -3.65
C ARG A 110 -0.07 -4.15 -2.18
N VAL A 111 -1.01 -3.47 -1.55
CA VAL A 111 -1.32 -3.67 -0.14
C VAL A 111 -2.49 -4.66 -0.02
N THR A 112 -2.23 -5.75 0.66
CA THR A 112 -3.22 -6.77 1.04
C THR A 112 -3.66 -6.52 2.47
N ILE A 113 -4.95 -6.45 2.74
CA ILE A 113 -5.49 -6.30 4.09
C ILE A 113 -6.38 -7.52 4.39
N ARG A 114 -6.21 -8.14 5.58
CA ARG A 114 -7.02 -9.29 6.04
C ARG A 114 -7.06 -10.45 5.03
N GLY A 115 -5.95 -10.66 4.32
CA GLY A 115 -5.83 -11.71 3.31
C GLY A 115 -6.56 -11.46 1.99
N ILE A 116 -7.23 -10.32 1.81
CA ILE A 116 -7.85 -9.91 0.54
C ILE A 116 -6.81 -9.23 -0.33
N SER A 117 -6.27 -9.95 -1.27
CA SER A 117 -5.29 -9.47 -2.25
C SER A 117 -5.94 -9.27 -3.62
N SER A 118 -5.46 -8.29 -4.38
CA SER A 118 -5.80 -8.18 -5.81
C SER A 118 -4.86 -9.04 -6.64
N ASP A 119 -5.38 -9.59 -7.72
CA ASP A 119 -4.58 -10.31 -8.70
C ASP A 119 -3.76 -9.35 -9.58
N ILE A 120 -2.69 -9.85 -10.19
CA ILE A 120 -1.89 -9.11 -11.17
C ILE A 120 -2.80 -8.66 -12.32
N GLY A 121 -2.66 -7.42 -12.78
CA GLY A 121 -3.48 -6.89 -13.89
C GLY A 121 -4.87 -6.40 -13.48
N THR A 122 -5.32 -6.62 -12.22
CA THR A 122 -6.59 -6.06 -11.72
C THR A 122 -6.33 -4.81 -10.85
N SER A 123 -7.31 -3.94 -10.69
CA SER A 123 -7.23 -2.80 -9.78
C SER A 123 -7.00 -3.24 -8.33
N SER A 124 -6.33 -2.41 -7.53
CA SER A 124 -6.03 -2.71 -6.13
C SER A 124 -7.32 -2.86 -5.30
N THR A 125 -7.33 -3.82 -4.36
CA THR A 125 -8.41 -3.93 -3.35
C THR A 125 -8.26 -2.90 -2.24
N THR A 126 -7.06 -2.33 -2.06
CA THR A 126 -6.75 -1.33 -1.04
C THR A 126 -6.40 -0.01 -1.70
N GLY A 127 -7.10 1.05 -1.32
CA GLY A 127 -6.90 2.40 -1.84
C GLY A 127 -5.65 3.06 -1.28
N ILE A 128 -4.98 3.86 -2.09
CA ILE A 128 -3.95 4.81 -1.64
C ILE A 128 -4.55 6.20 -1.72
N LEU A 129 -4.52 6.92 -0.61
CA LEU A 129 -5.08 8.27 -0.49
C LEU A 129 -4.01 9.27 -0.05
N PHE A 130 -4.02 10.45 -0.64
CA PHE A 130 -3.25 11.59 -0.17
C PHE A 130 -4.22 12.66 0.36
N GLY A 131 -4.29 12.83 1.68
CA GLY A 131 -5.40 13.55 2.31
C GLY A 131 -6.74 12.89 1.98
N ASN A 132 -7.58 13.59 1.23
CA ASN A 132 -8.88 13.09 0.73
C ASN A 132 -8.83 12.71 -0.76
N VAL A 133 -7.69 12.85 -1.41
CA VAL A 133 -7.52 12.60 -2.85
C VAL A 133 -7.18 11.14 -3.10
N SER A 134 -7.93 10.45 -3.96
CA SER A 134 -7.60 9.08 -4.36
C SER A 134 -6.43 9.08 -5.36
N PHE A 135 -5.45 8.24 -5.07
CA PHE A 135 -4.32 7.96 -5.95
C PHE A 135 -4.46 6.63 -6.70
N SER A 136 -5.43 5.81 -6.31
CA SER A 136 -5.61 4.48 -6.91
C SER A 136 -6.16 4.58 -8.32
N ASP A 137 -5.59 3.78 -9.23
CA ASP A 137 -6.20 3.55 -10.53
C ASP A 137 -7.33 2.53 -10.37
N THR A 138 -8.49 2.87 -10.92
CA THR A 138 -9.69 2.02 -10.87
C THR A 138 -9.76 1.02 -12.02
N TYR A 139 -8.91 1.19 -13.01
CA TYR A 139 -8.65 0.26 -14.10
C TYR A 139 -7.26 -0.35 -13.90
N VAL A 140 -6.72 -1.12 -14.81
CA VAL A 140 -5.43 -1.81 -14.66
C VAL A 140 -4.34 -0.84 -14.17
N PRO A 141 -3.79 -1.02 -12.95
CA PRO A 141 -2.81 -0.10 -12.41
C PRO A 141 -1.44 -0.36 -13.02
N PHE A 142 -0.93 0.61 -13.77
CA PHE A 142 0.43 0.56 -14.31
C PHE A 142 1.42 1.38 -13.48
N VAL A 143 0.93 2.30 -12.67
CA VAL A 143 1.75 3.17 -11.82
C VAL A 143 1.53 2.83 -10.36
N SER A 144 2.57 2.40 -9.67
CA SER A 144 2.57 2.24 -8.22
C SER A 144 2.99 3.53 -7.55
N LEU A 145 2.12 4.11 -6.76
CA LEU A 145 2.45 5.30 -6.00
C LEU A 145 2.84 4.92 -4.57
N ASP A 146 3.99 5.39 -4.18
CA ASP A 146 4.53 5.30 -2.83
C ASP A 146 4.95 6.71 -2.38
N PRO A 147 4.00 7.51 -1.87
CA PRO A 147 4.30 8.86 -1.40
C PRO A 147 5.32 8.84 -0.28
N ASN A 148 6.37 9.64 -0.41
CA ASN A 148 7.40 9.72 0.64
C ASN A 148 6.80 10.19 1.97
N PRO A 149 7.04 9.46 3.09
CA PRO A 149 6.41 9.74 4.39
C PRO A 149 7.06 10.89 5.18
N PHE A 150 8.11 11.53 4.68
CA PHE A 150 8.71 12.69 5.35
C PHE A 150 7.73 13.86 5.43
N ASP A 151 7.68 14.52 6.57
CA ASP A 151 6.82 15.69 6.83
C ASP A 151 5.31 15.41 6.64
N MET A 152 4.88 14.22 7.07
CA MET A 152 3.47 13.88 7.23
C MET A 152 3.01 14.19 8.65
N GLN A 153 1.74 14.53 8.81
CA GLN A 153 1.07 14.59 10.10
C GLN A 153 0.81 13.17 10.62
N SER A 154 0.29 12.31 9.74
CA SER A 154 0.03 10.90 10.04
C SER A 154 -0.02 10.06 8.76
N VAL A 155 0.15 8.73 8.94
CA VAL A 155 -0.28 7.74 7.96
C VAL A 155 -1.28 6.82 8.64
N GLU A 156 -2.46 6.70 8.05
CA GLU A 156 -3.60 5.98 8.58
C GLU A 156 -3.90 4.78 7.68
N VAL A 157 -4.02 3.59 8.27
CA VAL A 157 -4.41 2.37 7.55
C VAL A 157 -5.78 1.93 8.05
N LEU A 158 -6.76 2.12 7.18
CA LEU A 158 -8.17 1.77 7.42
C LEU A 158 -8.40 0.35 6.92
N LYS A 159 -8.85 -0.54 7.79
CA LYS A 159 -9.15 -1.92 7.44
C LYS A 159 -10.64 -2.11 7.20
N GLY A 160 -10.96 -2.93 6.22
CA GLY A 160 -12.33 -3.14 5.76
C GLY A 160 -12.83 -2.05 4.79
N PRO A 161 -13.98 -2.25 4.13
CA PRO A 161 -14.50 -1.38 3.09
C PRO A 161 -14.65 0.07 3.52
N GLN A 162 -14.12 0.97 2.71
CA GLN A 162 -14.29 2.41 2.84
C GLN A 162 -15.16 2.98 1.71
N GLY A 163 -15.88 2.13 0.99
CA GLY A 163 -16.69 2.49 -0.17
C GLY A 163 -17.78 3.51 0.10
N THR A 164 -18.27 3.65 1.34
CA THR A 164 -19.26 4.68 1.72
C THR A 164 -18.68 6.09 1.61
N LEU A 165 -17.44 6.32 2.07
CA LEU A 165 -16.81 7.64 2.13
C LEU A 165 -15.86 7.91 0.98
N TYR A 166 -15.16 6.87 0.46
CA TYR A 166 -14.07 7.00 -0.52
C TYR A 166 -14.36 6.35 -1.88
N GLY A 167 -15.54 5.73 -2.05
CA GLY A 167 -15.98 5.17 -3.34
C GLY A 167 -15.25 3.91 -3.78
N ALA A 168 -15.16 3.72 -5.09
CA ALA A 168 -14.65 2.50 -5.73
C ALA A 168 -13.17 2.20 -5.44
N SER A 169 -12.38 3.20 -5.04
CA SER A 169 -10.95 3.06 -4.82
C SER A 169 -10.58 2.30 -3.53
N ALA A 170 -11.55 1.95 -2.67
CA ALA A 170 -11.28 1.40 -1.34
C ALA A 170 -12.21 0.22 -1.01
N LEU A 171 -12.11 -0.86 -1.82
CA LEU A 171 -12.93 -2.07 -1.68
C LEU A 171 -12.75 -2.72 -0.30
N ASN A 172 -11.50 -2.90 0.15
CA ASN A 172 -11.18 -3.63 1.39
C ASN A 172 -10.34 -2.81 2.37
N GLY A 173 -10.17 -1.53 2.14
CA GLY A 173 -9.40 -0.64 3.01
C GLY A 173 -8.70 0.47 2.26
N ALA A 174 -7.98 1.29 3.02
CA ALA A 174 -7.17 2.36 2.46
C ALA A 174 -5.92 2.65 3.29
N VAL A 175 -4.85 3.07 2.63
CA VAL A 175 -3.68 3.69 3.22
C VAL A 175 -3.74 5.18 2.92
N ARG A 176 -3.86 6.01 3.94
CA ARG A 176 -4.07 7.44 3.83
C ARG A 176 -2.87 8.21 4.37
N TYR A 177 -2.21 8.96 3.50
CA TYR A 177 -1.10 9.85 3.82
C TYR A 177 -1.65 11.25 4.09
N VAL A 178 -1.54 11.72 5.33
CA VAL A 178 -2.01 13.04 5.74
C VAL A 178 -0.80 13.97 5.86
N PRO A 179 -0.61 14.95 4.97
CA PRO A 179 0.51 15.85 5.05
C PRO A 179 0.41 16.80 6.24
N GLU A 180 1.57 17.20 6.79
CA GLU A 180 1.63 18.21 7.85
C GLU A 180 1.11 19.55 7.34
N ARG A 181 0.18 20.15 8.07
CA ARG A 181 -0.43 21.43 7.69
C ARG A 181 0.46 22.63 8.00
N PRO A 182 0.33 23.74 7.23
CA PRO A 182 0.97 25.00 7.61
C PRO A 182 0.49 25.50 8.97
N SER A 183 1.42 25.83 9.86
CA SER A 183 1.15 26.41 11.17
C SER A 183 1.25 27.94 11.12
N PHE A 184 0.34 28.62 11.83
CA PHE A 184 0.36 30.08 11.99
C PHE A 184 1.23 30.53 13.18
N GLU A 185 1.73 29.59 14.02
CA GLU A 185 2.41 29.91 15.28
C GLU A 185 3.83 30.44 15.11
N GLY A 186 4.54 30.01 14.06
CA GLY A 186 5.93 30.40 13.85
C GLY A 186 6.62 29.81 12.64
N ASN A 187 7.81 30.36 12.38
CA ASN A 187 8.69 29.76 11.38
C ASN A 187 9.29 28.47 11.94
N GLU A 188 9.33 27.44 11.12
CA GLU A 188 10.00 26.18 11.43
C GLU A 188 10.82 25.73 10.21
N LEU A 189 12.03 25.29 10.45
CA LEU A 189 12.86 24.57 9.49
C LEU A 189 13.15 23.19 10.04
N LYS A 190 12.60 22.15 9.41
CA LYS A 190 12.83 20.75 9.70
C LYS A 190 13.72 20.15 8.62
N TRP A 191 14.70 19.32 8.97
CA TRP A 191 15.58 18.70 7.99
C TRP A 191 16.12 17.36 8.47
N PHE A 192 16.53 16.53 7.52
CA PHE A 192 17.32 15.34 7.80
C PHE A 192 18.31 15.04 6.68
N ALA A 193 19.39 14.32 7.05
CA ALA A 193 20.33 13.71 6.13
C ALA A 193 20.66 12.30 6.67
N GLN A 194 20.59 11.30 5.81
CA GLN A 194 20.80 9.90 6.16
C GLN A 194 21.74 9.26 5.14
N GLN A 195 22.67 8.43 5.61
CA GLN A 195 23.46 7.54 4.79
C GLN A 195 23.09 6.11 5.10
N THR A 196 22.65 5.36 4.10
CA THR A 196 22.28 3.94 4.22
C THR A 196 23.30 3.06 3.50
N SER A 197 23.67 1.94 4.13
CA SER A 197 24.53 0.90 3.56
C SER A 197 23.86 -0.45 3.68
N ILE A 198 23.72 -1.19 2.60
CA ILE A 198 23.17 -2.54 2.58
C ILE A 198 24.31 -3.55 2.59
N LYS A 199 24.18 -4.64 3.33
CA LYS A 199 25.15 -5.73 3.37
C LYS A 199 25.22 -6.43 2.01
N GLY A 200 26.37 -6.40 1.40
CA GLY A 200 26.59 -6.96 0.05
C GLY A 200 26.06 -6.07 -1.07
N GLY A 201 25.62 -4.85 -0.76
CA GLY A 201 25.08 -3.89 -1.71
C GLY A 201 25.74 -2.51 -1.61
N ALA A 202 25.12 -1.53 -2.24
CA ALA A 202 25.62 -0.16 -2.35
C ALA A 202 25.46 0.67 -1.05
N LYS A 203 25.92 1.93 -1.10
CA LYS A 203 25.81 2.93 -0.03
C LYS A 203 25.28 4.23 -0.62
N GLU A 204 24.09 4.64 -0.21
CA GLU A 204 23.43 5.77 -0.82
C GLU A 204 22.87 6.76 0.19
N PRO A 205 22.84 8.08 -0.15
CA PRO A 205 22.31 9.11 0.71
C PRO A 205 20.80 9.32 0.53
N THR A 206 20.16 9.81 1.58
CA THR A 206 18.79 10.34 1.57
C THR A 206 18.76 11.63 2.37
N TYR A 207 18.11 12.67 1.87
CA TYR A 207 17.97 13.92 2.57
C TYR A 207 16.66 14.62 2.25
N GLY A 208 16.21 15.46 3.16
CA GLY A 208 15.00 16.27 2.98
C GLY A 208 14.96 17.44 3.91
N ALA A 209 14.17 18.45 3.53
CA ALA A 209 13.90 19.62 4.33
C ALA A 209 12.46 20.08 4.17
N ALA A 210 11.88 20.64 5.24
CA ALA A 210 10.57 21.26 5.25
C ALA A 210 10.66 22.63 5.93
N LEU A 211 9.97 23.61 5.37
CA LEU A 211 9.88 24.97 5.90
C LEU A 211 8.42 25.30 6.17
N ASN A 212 8.13 25.80 7.36
CA ASN A 212 6.88 26.45 7.70
C ASN A 212 7.09 27.95 7.85
N ALA A 213 6.23 28.75 7.26
CA ALA A 213 6.31 30.22 7.33
C ALA A 213 4.92 30.86 7.42
N PRO A 214 4.54 31.46 8.57
CA PRO A 214 3.40 32.35 8.64
C PRO A 214 3.68 33.62 7.81
N ILE A 215 2.94 33.82 6.71
CA ILE A 215 3.10 34.99 5.83
C ILE A 215 2.30 36.17 6.37
N VAL A 216 1.08 35.90 6.86
CA VAL A 216 0.23 36.87 7.55
C VAL A 216 -0.25 36.21 8.83
N SER A 217 0.05 36.83 9.97
CA SER A 217 -0.31 36.28 11.29
C SER A 217 -1.77 35.85 11.34
N ASP A 218 -2.01 34.63 11.78
CA ASP A 218 -3.31 33.98 11.96
C ASP A 218 -4.19 33.88 10.70
N LYS A 219 -3.66 34.21 9.52
CA LYS A 219 -4.47 34.24 8.27
C LYS A 219 -3.88 33.52 7.08
N LEU A 220 -2.56 33.55 6.92
CA LEU A 220 -1.91 32.95 5.76
C LEU A 220 -0.59 32.33 6.19
N ALA A 221 -0.47 31.04 6.00
CA ALA A 221 0.74 30.28 6.26
C ALA A 221 1.10 29.37 5.10
N LEU A 222 2.39 29.21 4.87
CA LEU A 222 2.99 28.36 3.86
C LEU A 222 3.77 27.23 4.54
N ARG A 223 3.62 26.01 4.04
CA ARG A 223 4.54 24.90 4.30
C ARG A 223 5.05 24.35 2.99
N ALA A 224 6.36 24.21 2.87
CA ALA A 224 6.99 23.66 1.69
C ALA A 224 8.03 22.61 2.10
N MET A 225 8.04 21.45 1.44
CA MET A 225 9.05 20.43 1.66
C MET A 225 9.62 19.92 0.34
N ALA A 226 10.88 19.44 0.39
CA ALA A 226 11.52 18.73 -0.70
C ALA A 226 12.42 17.63 -0.13
N PHE A 227 12.59 16.55 -0.91
CA PHE A 227 13.43 15.44 -0.54
C PHE A 227 14.11 14.84 -1.77
N LYS A 228 15.23 14.15 -1.52
CA LYS A 228 15.84 13.21 -2.45
C LYS A 228 16.25 11.96 -1.69
N ARG A 229 15.83 10.81 -2.19
CA ARG A 229 16.12 9.48 -1.63
C ARG A 229 16.81 8.66 -2.72
N THR A 230 17.92 8.03 -2.35
CA THR A 230 18.48 6.93 -3.14
C THR A 230 18.49 5.69 -2.24
N ALA A 231 17.65 4.71 -2.56
CA ALA A 231 17.67 3.41 -1.88
C ALA A 231 18.75 2.54 -2.54
N PRO A 232 19.74 2.06 -1.78
CA PRO A 232 20.85 1.31 -2.35
C PRO A 232 20.40 0.00 -3.00
N GLY A 233 20.95 -0.33 -4.18
CA GLY A 233 20.79 -1.64 -4.81
C GLY A 233 21.54 -2.73 -4.06
N TYR A 234 21.12 -3.99 -4.29
CA TYR A 234 21.72 -5.18 -3.65
C TYR A 234 21.59 -6.46 -4.48
N VAL A 235 21.05 -6.40 -5.67
CA VAL A 235 20.94 -7.53 -6.60
C VAL A 235 22.01 -7.37 -7.69
N ASP A 236 22.78 -8.43 -7.94
CA ASP A 236 23.79 -8.45 -9.00
C ASP A 236 23.21 -9.10 -10.27
N ASN A 237 23.37 -8.46 -11.42
CA ASN A 237 23.09 -9.07 -12.72
C ASN A 237 24.37 -9.65 -13.30
N LEU A 238 24.53 -10.97 -13.18
CA LEU A 238 25.74 -11.67 -13.61
C LEU A 238 25.87 -11.73 -15.13
N GLN A 239 24.77 -11.73 -15.87
CA GLN A 239 24.78 -11.76 -17.32
C GLN A 239 25.29 -10.44 -17.91
N LEU A 240 24.92 -9.32 -17.30
CA LEU A 240 25.40 -7.99 -17.67
C LEU A 240 26.74 -7.64 -17.02
N GLY A 241 27.17 -8.42 -16.01
CA GLY A 241 28.38 -8.09 -15.22
C GLY A 241 28.20 -6.83 -14.36
N GLN A 242 26.95 -6.49 -14.02
CA GLN A 242 26.59 -5.32 -13.23
C GLN A 242 26.26 -5.71 -11.79
N LYS A 243 26.60 -4.82 -10.85
CA LYS A 243 26.32 -4.99 -9.42
C LYS A 243 25.24 -4.03 -8.97
N ASP A 244 24.53 -4.45 -7.91
CA ASP A 244 23.59 -3.59 -7.17
C ASP A 244 22.54 -2.94 -8.08
N VAL A 245 22.03 -3.69 -9.09
CA VAL A 245 21.25 -3.13 -10.20
C VAL A 245 19.89 -2.56 -9.78
N ASN A 246 19.32 -3.00 -8.67
CA ASN A 246 17.99 -2.62 -8.22
C ASN A 246 17.95 -1.37 -7.32
N GLU A 247 18.80 -0.39 -7.61
CA GLU A 247 18.77 0.92 -6.96
C GLU A 247 17.47 1.67 -7.29
N ILE A 248 16.93 2.41 -6.30
CA ILE A 248 15.76 3.26 -6.47
C ILE A 248 16.14 4.71 -6.18
N GLU A 249 15.98 5.57 -7.16
CA GLU A 249 16.08 7.02 -7.02
C GLU A 249 14.67 7.62 -6.91
N GLN A 250 14.46 8.50 -5.93
CA GLN A 250 13.18 9.15 -5.71
C GLN A 250 13.44 10.60 -5.29
N GLU A 251 12.79 11.54 -5.95
CA GLU A 251 12.83 12.94 -5.57
C GLU A 251 11.44 13.57 -5.70
N GLY A 252 11.19 14.60 -4.90
CA GLY A 252 9.89 15.23 -4.93
C GLY A 252 9.74 16.36 -3.92
N GLY A 253 8.55 16.92 -3.91
CA GLY A 253 8.22 18.00 -3.01
C GLY A 253 6.73 18.24 -2.85
N ARG A 254 6.41 19.05 -1.84
CA ARG A 254 5.04 19.48 -1.53
C ARG A 254 5.03 20.94 -1.14
N VAL A 255 3.97 21.63 -1.53
CA VAL A 255 3.67 22.99 -1.13
C VAL A 255 2.24 23.05 -0.65
N LEU A 256 2.04 23.49 0.58
CA LEU A 256 0.73 23.69 1.18
C LEU A 256 0.56 25.16 1.56
N LEU A 257 -0.60 25.71 1.27
CA LEU A 257 -0.96 27.09 1.59
C LEU A 257 -2.27 27.08 2.39
N ALA A 258 -2.20 27.44 3.66
CA ALA A 258 -3.38 27.58 4.51
C ALA A 258 -3.81 29.03 4.57
N PHE A 259 -5.08 29.31 4.29
CA PHE A 259 -5.67 30.64 4.33
C PHE A 259 -6.94 30.65 5.19
N GLN A 260 -6.89 31.38 6.31
CA GLN A 260 -7.96 31.53 7.28
C GLN A 260 -8.29 33.02 7.48
N PRO A 261 -9.02 33.68 6.55
CA PRO A 261 -9.32 35.10 6.67
C PRO A 261 -10.16 35.43 7.91
N THR A 262 -10.95 34.47 8.39
CA THR A 262 -11.76 34.53 9.60
C THR A 262 -11.77 33.16 10.29
N ALA A 263 -12.14 33.09 11.57
CA ALA A 263 -12.28 31.83 12.30
C ALA A 263 -13.31 30.83 11.71
N LYS A 264 -14.15 31.31 10.80
CA LYS A 264 -15.19 30.48 10.13
C LYS A 264 -14.79 29.93 8.77
N TRP A 265 -13.69 30.42 8.22
CA TRP A 265 -13.27 30.10 6.87
C TRP A 265 -11.89 29.46 6.89
N ASP A 266 -11.79 28.23 6.46
CA ASP A 266 -10.53 27.49 6.31
C ASP A 266 -10.34 27.05 4.86
N THR A 267 -9.19 27.38 4.29
CA THR A 267 -8.81 27.00 2.94
C THR A 267 -7.44 26.37 2.99
N LEU A 268 -7.31 25.20 2.40
CA LEU A 268 -6.03 24.53 2.21
C LEU A 268 -5.84 24.23 0.72
N PHE A 269 -4.83 24.82 0.13
CA PHE A 269 -4.32 24.42 -1.17
C PHE A 269 -3.10 23.53 -0.99
N THR A 270 -3.05 22.42 -1.70
CA THR A 270 -1.94 21.46 -1.69
C THR A 270 -1.49 21.18 -3.11
N ALA A 271 -0.20 21.31 -3.38
CA ALA A 271 0.44 20.81 -4.58
C ALA A 271 1.56 19.84 -4.18
N ALA A 272 1.66 18.71 -4.86
CA ALA A 272 2.69 17.70 -4.63
C ALA A 272 3.16 17.10 -5.94
N TRP A 273 4.43 16.70 -5.99
CA TRP A 273 5.01 15.96 -7.11
C TRP A 273 6.09 15.01 -6.60
N GLN A 274 6.30 13.93 -7.33
CA GLN A 274 7.35 12.97 -7.04
C GLN A 274 7.72 12.21 -8.30
N ASP A 275 9.02 12.06 -8.53
CA ASP A 275 9.59 11.25 -9.58
C ASP A 275 10.29 10.05 -8.92
N THR A 276 10.12 8.86 -9.48
CA THR A 276 10.68 7.61 -8.95
C THR A 276 11.23 6.77 -10.09
N LEU A 277 12.54 6.56 -10.09
CA LEU A 277 13.25 5.67 -11.01
C LEU A 277 13.76 4.45 -10.27
N LYS A 278 13.24 3.26 -10.59
CA LYS A 278 13.87 1.98 -10.24
C LYS A 278 14.77 1.58 -11.41
N LYS A 279 16.06 1.43 -11.17
CA LYS A 279 17.03 1.08 -12.24
C LYS A 279 16.84 -0.34 -12.76
N ASP A 280 16.38 -1.23 -11.90
CA ASP A 280 15.94 -2.59 -12.22
C ASP A 280 14.92 -3.08 -11.20
N VAL A 281 14.12 -4.07 -11.56
CA VAL A 281 13.01 -4.59 -10.73
C VAL A 281 13.44 -5.54 -9.60
N GLY A 282 14.74 -5.82 -9.44
CA GLY A 282 15.25 -6.59 -8.30
C GLY A 282 14.87 -8.08 -8.29
N ILE A 283 14.64 -8.68 -9.46
CA ILE A 283 14.29 -10.10 -9.59
C ILE A 283 15.55 -10.95 -9.37
N VAL A 284 15.37 -12.05 -8.65
CA VAL A 284 16.39 -13.05 -8.34
C VAL A 284 15.98 -14.41 -8.92
N ASP A 285 16.90 -15.15 -9.52
CA ASP A 285 16.62 -16.43 -10.21
C ASP A 285 16.64 -17.65 -9.27
N SER A 286 16.74 -17.47 -7.95
CA SER A 286 16.98 -18.57 -7.03
C SER A 286 16.29 -18.33 -5.68
N ASP A 287 15.76 -19.39 -5.11
CA ASP A 287 15.17 -19.45 -3.76
C ASP A 287 16.19 -19.69 -2.64
N ASN A 288 17.49 -19.81 -2.98
CA ASN A 288 18.55 -20.15 -2.02
C ASN A 288 19.15 -18.94 -1.28
N GLY A 289 18.54 -17.74 -1.41
CA GLY A 289 19.00 -16.51 -0.76
C GLY A 289 20.18 -15.81 -1.44
N ALA A 290 20.68 -16.30 -2.58
CA ALA A 290 21.67 -15.60 -3.39
C ALA A 290 20.97 -14.48 -4.18
N LEU A 291 21.34 -13.23 -3.91
CA LEU A 291 20.74 -12.05 -4.54
C LEU A 291 21.37 -11.76 -5.90
N VAL A 292 21.16 -12.67 -6.84
CA VAL A 292 21.73 -12.60 -8.20
C VAL A 292 20.70 -12.99 -9.25
N THR A 293 20.78 -12.37 -10.42
CA THR A 293 20.09 -12.79 -11.63
C THR A 293 21.08 -13.19 -12.71
N ARG A 294 20.80 -14.28 -13.46
CA ARG A 294 21.70 -14.88 -14.45
C ARG A 294 21.12 -14.94 -15.86
N ASN A 295 19.81 -14.81 -15.96
CA ASN A 295 19.07 -15.05 -17.21
C ASN A 295 18.39 -13.78 -17.73
N ARG A 296 18.93 -12.60 -17.40
CA ARG A 296 18.37 -11.31 -17.81
C ARG A 296 19.42 -10.49 -18.57
N PRO A 297 19.41 -10.55 -19.91
CA PRO A 297 20.36 -9.84 -20.76
C PRO A 297 20.14 -8.33 -20.83
N ARG A 298 19.07 -7.81 -20.19
CA ARG A 298 18.74 -6.38 -20.17
C ARG A 298 18.29 -5.99 -18.78
N SER A 299 18.52 -4.73 -18.39
CA SER A 299 17.91 -4.12 -17.22
C SER A 299 16.42 -3.92 -17.43
N SER A 300 15.67 -3.91 -16.34
CA SER A 300 14.21 -3.68 -16.32
C SER A 300 13.89 -2.42 -15.52
N PRO A 301 14.13 -1.23 -16.05
CA PRO A 301 13.81 0.01 -15.36
C PRO A 301 12.31 0.24 -15.27
N ASP A 302 11.91 0.95 -14.20
CA ASP A 302 10.53 1.39 -13.96
C ASP A 302 10.59 2.87 -13.53
N ASP A 303 10.20 3.76 -14.42
CA ASP A 303 10.19 5.21 -14.23
C ASP A 303 8.75 5.69 -14.05
N THR A 304 8.46 6.30 -12.92
CA THR A 304 7.09 6.71 -12.59
C THR A 304 7.11 8.09 -11.96
N ASP A 305 6.18 8.94 -12.36
CA ASP A 305 5.98 10.24 -11.75
C ASP A 305 4.51 10.54 -11.46
N TYR A 306 4.28 11.47 -10.53
CA TYR A 306 2.97 12.04 -10.31
C TYR A 306 3.02 13.52 -9.98
N LYS A 307 1.94 14.21 -10.32
CA LYS A 307 1.62 15.57 -9.91
C LYS A 307 0.22 15.61 -9.32
N LEU A 308 0.05 16.30 -8.22
CA LEU A 308 -1.21 16.47 -7.53
C LEU A 308 -1.46 17.93 -7.23
N ALA A 309 -2.70 18.37 -7.45
CA ALA A 309 -3.22 19.62 -6.91
C ALA A 309 -4.55 19.36 -6.22
N ASN A 310 -4.72 19.89 -5.00
CA ASN A 310 -5.96 19.78 -4.24
C ASN A 310 -6.31 21.13 -3.62
N LEU A 311 -7.59 21.50 -3.68
CA LEU A 311 -8.15 22.67 -3.02
C LEU A 311 -9.26 22.21 -2.09
N SER A 312 -9.05 22.36 -0.78
CA SER A 312 -10.04 22.13 0.26
C SER A 312 -10.53 23.46 0.81
N LEU A 313 -11.83 23.68 0.79
CA LEU A 313 -12.49 24.85 1.33
C LEU A 313 -13.47 24.41 2.41
N SER A 314 -13.45 25.03 3.57
CA SER A 314 -14.41 24.80 4.63
C SER A 314 -14.96 26.12 5.16
N TYR A 315 -16.28 26.14 5.37
CA TYR A 315 -16.97 27.28 5.98
C TYR A 315 -17.86 26.80 7.12
N THR A 316 -17.56 27.24 8.33
CA THR A 316 -18.30 26.90 9.54
C THR A 316 -19.50 27.82 9.73
N TRP A 317 -20.70 27.25 9.67
CA TRP A 317 -21.96 27.87 10.00
C TRP A 317 -22.45 27.38 11.38
N HIS A 318 -23.48 28.01 11.93
CA HIS A 318 -24.01 27.70 13.27
C HIS A 318 -24.33 26.23 13.51
N TRP A 319 -24.74 25.50 12.49
CA TRP A 319 -25.26 24.14 12.64
C TRP A 319 -24.50 23.13 11.76
N ALA A 320 -23.67 23.58 10.85
CA ALA A 320 -22.91 22.68 9.96
C ALA A 320 -21.70 23.38 9.34
N ASP A 321 -20.76 22.58 8.94
CA ASP A 321 -19.64 22.95 8.09
C ASP A 321 -19.94 22.59 6.63
N PHE A 322 -19.75 23.54 5.73
CA PHE A 322 -19.82 23.36 4.29
C PHE A 322 -18.40 23.12 3.78
N VAL A 323 -18.17 21.97 3.17
CA VAL A 323 -16.84 21.58 2.71
C VAL A 323 -16.88 21.28 1.22
N TYR A 324 -15.88 21.81 0.51
CA TYR A 324 -15.58 21.47 -0.87
C TYR A 324 -14.15 20.95 -0.97
N ASP A 325 -13.97 19.81 -1.63
CA ASP A 325 -12.67 19.27 -1.99
C ASP A 325 -12.62 19.08 -3.51
N GLY A 326 -11.73 19.82 -4.18
CA GLY A 326 -11.46 19.70 -5.61
C GLY A 326 -10.04 19.16 -5.82
N SER A 327 -9.85 18.17 -6.70
CA SER A 327 -8.56 17.52 -6.92
C SER A 327 -8.26 17.29 -8.39
N TYR A 328 -6.98 17.35 -8.72
CA TYR A 328 -6.39 16.94 -9.99
C TYR A 328 -5.15 16.10 -9.70
N VAL A 329 -5.04 14.96 -10.35
CA VAL A 329 -3.88 14.06 -10.27
C VAL A 329 -3.50 13.64 -11.68
N GLU A 330 -2.24 13.83 -12.04
CA GLU A 330 -1.61 13.33 -13.25
C GLU A 330 -0.56 12.30 -12.83
N LYS A 331 -0.51 11.16 -13.49
CA LYS A 331 0.49 10.12 -13.27
C LYS A 331 1.00 9.61 -14.60
N THR A 332 2.30 9.41 -14.69
CA THR A 332 2.91 8.74 -15.84
C THR A 332 3.80 7.59 -15.39
N GLY A 333 3.96 6.62 -16.26
CA GLY A 333 4.85 5.48 -16.02
C GLY A 333 5.44 4.99 -17.34
N ASP A 334 6.75 4.77 -17.34
CA ASP A 334 7.48 4.11 -18.42
C ASP A 334 8.26 2.92 -17.83
N ARG A 335 7.86 1.73 -18.25
CA ARG A 335 8.43 0.49 -17.74
C ARG A 335 8.92 -0.39 -18.86
N PHE A 336 10.13 -0.85 -18.73
CA PHE A 336 10.69 -1.90 -19.54
C PHE A 336 10.89 -3.15 -18.69
N PHE A 337 10.37 -4.28 -19.11
CA PHE A 337 10.49 -5.54 -18.41
C PHE A 337 11.17 -6.59 -19.31
N ASP A 338 12.32 -7.13 -18.90
CA ASP A 338 12.97 -8.23 -19.58
C ASP A 338 12.35 -9.56 -19.16
N ALA A 339 11.51 -10.11 -20.04
CA ALA A 339 10.82 -11.39 -19.83
C ALA A 339 11.65 -12.62 -20.25
N SER A 340 12.94 -12.47 -20.56
CA SER A 340 13.79 -13.56 -21.03
C SER A 340 13.87 -14.74 -20.06
N SER A 341 13.83 -14.46 -18.73
CA SER A 341 13.81 -15.49 -17.68
C SER A 341 12.56 -16.37 -17.74
N ARG A 342 11.45 -15.85 -18.22
CA ARG A 342 10.15 -16.57 -18.29
C ARG A 342 10.05 -17.53 -19.46
N VAL A 343 10.96 -17.44 -20.42
CA VAL A 343 10.88 -18.17 -21.71
C VAL A 343 12.09 -19.09 -21.94
N SER A 344 13.09 -19.05 -21.09
CA SER A 344 14.39 -19.72 -21.29
C SER A 344 14.36 -21.26 -21.28
N GLY A 345 13.19 -21.88 -21.00
CA GLY A 345 13.02 -23.33 -21.08
C GLY A 345 12.77 -23.88 -22.49
N SER A 346 12.42 -23.04 -23.44
CA SER A 346 12.09 -23.43 -24.83
C SER A 346 13.25 -23.26 -25.82
N GLY A 347 14.45 -23.03 -25.32
CA GLY A 347 15.73 -23.03 -26.07
C GLY A 347 15.95 -21.86 -27.03
N ASP A 348 14.90 -21.27 -27.62
CA ASP A 348 15.04 -20.31 -28.70
C ASP A 348 13.93 -19.24 -28.80
N LEU A 349 12.95 -19.22 -27.88
CA LEU A 349 11.92 -18.18 -27.86
C LEU A 349 12.41 -16.95 -27.09
N ALA A 350 13.12 -16.07 -27.77
CA ALA A 350 13.55 -14.77 -27.23
C ALA A 350 12.40 -13.74 -27.23
N LEU A 351 11.33 -13.97 -26.45
CA LEU A 351 10.42 -12.92 -26.04
C LEU A 351 11.21 -11.97 -25.12
N GLN A 352 11.79 -10.94 -25.70
CA GLN A 352 12.91 -10.29 -25.08
C GLN A 352 12.56 -9.13 -24.17
N ALA A 353 11.40 -8.54 -24.30
CA ALA A 353 11.04 -7.39 -23.49
C ALA A 353 9.59 -7.00 -23.65
N GLN A 354 9.02 -6.49 -22.59
CA GLN A 354 7.73 -5.83 -22.60
C GLN A 354 7.99 -4.37 -22.26
N ALA A 355 7.58 -3.45 -23.11
CA ALA A 355 7.57 -2.03 -22.80
C ALA A 355 6.13 -1.63 -22.43
N TYR A 356 5.96 -1.03 -21.27
CA TYR A 356 4.70 -0.49 -20.81
C TYR A 356 4.86 1.02 -20.63
N THR A 357 4.00 1.79 -21.28
CA THR A 357 3.83 3.20 -20.93
C THR A 357 2.40 3.41 -20.44
N GLY A 358 2.22 4.23 -19.44
CA GLY A 358 0.91 4.55 -18.90
C GLY A 358 0.82 6.01 -18.52
N GLU A 359 -0.32 6.61 -18.83
CA GLU A 359 -0.70 7.96 -18.42
C GLU A 359 -2.09 7.91 -17.82
N SER A 360 -2.30 8.62 -16.72
CA SER A 360 -3.59 8.69 -16.04
C SER A 360 -3.81 10.12 -15.54
N GLU A 361 -4.90 10.72 -15.98
CA GLU A 361 -5.40 11.99 -15.48
C GLU A 361 -6.67 11.78 -14.68
N THR A 362 -6.71 12.29 -13.46
CA THR A 362 -7.85 12.15 -12.56
C THR A 362 -8.33 13.52 -12.09
N THR A 363 -9.62 13.77 -12.19
CA THR A 363 -10.29 14.93 -11.61
C THR A 363 -11.35 14.47 -10.62
N GLY A 364 -11.45 15.16 -9.48
CA GLY A 364 -12.43 14.85 -8.46
C GLY A 364 -13.02 16.09 -7.83
N HIS A 365 -14.33 16.07 -7.59
CA HIS A 365 -15.07 17.12 -6.89
C HIS A 365 -15.94 16.49 -5.81
N GLU A 366 -15.80 16.95 -4.59
CA GLU A 366 -16.65 16.54 -3.48
C GLU A 366 -17.24 17.78 -2.80
N PHE A 367 -18.55 17.78 -2.64
CA PHE A 367 -19.28 18.76 -1.84
C PHE A 367 -19.94 18.03 -0.68
N ARG A 368 -19.67 18.46 0.56
CA ARG A 368 -20.33 17.86 1.73
C ARG A 368 -20.77 18.91 2.74
N ILE A 369 -21.79 18.58 3.46
CA ILE A 369 -22.27 19.32 4.61
C ILE A 369 -22.17 18.39 5.81
N VAL A 370 -21.50 18.87 6.86
CA VAL A 370 -21.18 18.09 8.06
C VAL A 370 -21.76 18.83 9.26
N SER A 371 -22.64 18.19 10.03
CA SER A 371 -23.12 18.78 11.27
C SER A 371 -21.97 19.08 12.22
N ASN A 372 -22.00 20.20 12.90
CA ASN A 372 -21.00 20.55 13.91
C ASN A 372 -21.59 20.43 15.34
N ASP A 373 -20.73 20.55 16.34
CA ASP A 373 -21.09 20.36 17.75
C ASP A 373 -22.01 21.47 18.30
N GLU A 374 -22.07 22.65 17.64
CA GLU A 374 -23.01 23.71 17.99
C GLU A 374 -24.46 23.31 17.65
N PHE A 375 -24.68 22.42 16.67
CA PHE A 375 -26.02 21.94 16.32
C PHE A 375 -26.60 21.00 17.36
N ASN A 376 -25.90 19.88 17.59
CA ASN A 376 -26.31 18.86 18.57
C ASN A 376 -25.14 17.84 18.74
N GLN A 377 -24.71 17.61 19.96
CA GLN A 377 -23.66 16.65 20.26
C GLN A 377 -24.11 15.18 20.18
N ASP A 378 -25.43 14.93 20.36
CA ASP A 378 -25.99 13.58 20.32
C ASP A 378 -26.48 13.15 18.93
N PHE A 379 -26.61 14.09 17.98
CA PHE A 379 -27.09 13.83 16.63
C PHE A 379 -26.12 14.43 15.61
N LYS A 380 -25.27 13.60 15.05
CA LYS A 380 -24.29 13.97 14.04
C LYS A 380 -24.76 13.46 12.67
N TRP A 381 -24.52 14.23 11.62
CA TRP A 381 -24.85 13.81 10.27
C TRP A 381 -23.88 14.41 9.26
N THR A 382 -23.69 13.70 8.17
CA THR A 382 -22.94 14.14 6.99
C THR A 382 -23.75 13.77 5.76
N ILE A 383 -23.81 14.66 4.78
CA ILE A 383 -24.33 14.40 3.44
C ILE A 383 -23.38 14.99 2.43
N GLY A 384 -23.12 14.29 1.33
CA GLY A 384 -22.23 14.74 0.30
C GLY A 384 -22.62 14.27 -1.09
N TYR A 385 -22.08 14.98 -2.08
CA TYR A 385 -22.11 14.65 -3.49
C TYR A 385 -20.67 14.52 -3.98
N PHE A 386 -20.42 13.51 -4.78
CA PHE A 386 -19.11 13.18 -5.34
C PHE A 386 -19.23 13.01 -6.84
N ASP A 387 -18.30 13.63 -7.58
CA ASP A 387 -18.13 13.52 -9.02
C ASP A 387 -16.66 13.31 -9.32
N TRP A 388 -16.34 12.24 -10.03
CA TRP A 388 -14.96 11.83 -10.24
C TRP A 388 -14.81 11.22 -11.63
N LYS A 389 -13.72 11.57 -12.29
CA LYS A 389 -13.37 11.09 -13.61
C LYS A 389 -11.89 10.75 -13.68
N GLN A 390 -11.58 9.64 -14.32
CA GLN A 390 -10.22 9.20 -14.63
C GLN A 390 -10.11 8.84 -16.10
N ASP A 391 -9.21 9.50 -16.81
CA ASP A 391 -8.81 9.19 -18.18
C ASP A 391 -7.50 8.41 -18.12
N ILE A 392 -7.43 7.22 -18.72
CA ILE A 392 -6.30 6.30 -18.65
C ILE A 392 -5.89 5.91 -20.06
N GLN A 393 -4.62 6.11 -20.41
CA GLN A 393 -4.01 5.56 -21.59
C GLN A 393 -2.89 4.61 -21.20
N THR A 394 -2.88 3.41 -21.78
CA THR A 394 -1.80 2.44 -21.57
C THR A 394 -1.34 1.86 -22.89
N THR A 395 -0.03 1.67 -23.02
CA THR A 395 0.59 1.05 -24.18
C THR A 395 1.45 -0.11 -23.73
N LEU A 396 1.21 -1.29 -24.33
CA LEU A 396 2.04 -2.46 -24.17
C LEU A 396 2.66 -2.80 -25.52
N THR A 397 3.98 -3.01 -25.55
CA THR A 397 4.67 -3.48 -26.75
C THR A 397 5.60 -4.65 -26.38
N VAL A 398 5.42 -5.78 -27.02
CA VAL A 398 6.27 -6.98 -26.86
C VAL A 398 7.06 -7.18 -28.16
N PRO A 399 8.24 -6.58 -28.30
CA PRO A 399 9.11 -6.79 -29.45
C PRO A 399 9.89 -8.12 -29.33
N VAL A 400 10.30 -8.66 -30.44
CA VAL A 400 11.15 -9.85 -30.53
C VAL A 400 12.33 -9.55 -31.42
N ALA A 401 13.50 -10.18 -31.12
CA ALA A 401 14.64 -10.07 -32.00
C ALA A 401 14.35 -10.68 -33.39
N VAL A 402 14.79 -10.02 -34.44
CA VAL A 402 14.55 -10.43 -35.85
C VAL A 402 15.11 -11.82 -36.14
N ASP A 403 16.18 -12.21 -35.47
CA ASP A 403 16.87 -13.50 -35.60
C ASP A 403 16.27 -14.61 -34.75
N ALA A 404 15.18 -14.35 -34.03
CA ALA A 404 14.50 -15.39 -33.27
C ALA A 404 13.96 -16.49 -34.22
N PRO A 405 14.27 -17.79 -33.97
CA PRO A 405 14.01 -18.87 -34.91
C PRO A 405 12.57 -19.02 -35.35
N PHE A 406 11.59 -18.65 -34.52
CA PHE A 406 10.18 -18.71 -34.88
C PHE A 406 9.72 -17.48 -35.68
N VAL A 407 10.45 -16.36 -35.63
CA VAL A 407 10.10 -15.13 -36.34
C VAL A 407 10.47 -15.24 -37.83
N LEU A 408 11.62 -15.83 -38.14
CA LEU A 408 12.07 -15.97 -39.52
C LEU A 408 11.06 -16.69 -40.45
N PRO A 409 10.46 -17.84 -40.08
CA PRO A 409 9.42 -18.48 -40.88
C PRO A 409 8.17 -17.61 -41.08
N ILE A 410 7.80 -16.81 -40.08
CA ILE A 410 6.67 -15.89 -40.17
C ILE A 410 7.02 -14.72 -41.09
N LEU A 411 8.19 -14.15 -40.99
CA LEU A 411 8.66 -13.07 -41.85
C LEU A 411 8.78 -13.53 -43.30
N ASP A 412 9.29 -14.76 -43.54
CA ASP A 412 9.35 -15.37 -44.87
C ASP A 412 7.93 -15.57 -45.48
N PHE A 413 6.97 -16.00 -44.66
CA PHE A 413 5.56 -16.12 -45.06
C PHE A 413 4.95 -14.75 -45.35
N LEU A 414 5.28 -13.70 -44.61
CA LEU A 414 4.76 -12.34 -44.79
C LEU A 414 5.48 -11.54 -45.87
N SER A 415 6.70 -11.92 -46.25
CA SER A 415 7.54 -11.22 -47.24
C SER A 415 6.83 -11.04 -48.59
N PRO A 416 6.09 -12.05 -49.16
CA PRO A 416 5.33 -11.85 -50.38
C PRO A 416 4.18 -10.87 -50.25
N LEU A 417 3.69 -10.63 -49.04
CA LEU A 417 2.54 -9.75 -48.79
C LEU A 417 2.91 -8.28 -48.67
N GLN A 418 4.22 -7.95 -48.73
CA GLN A 418 4.77 -6.60 -48.56
C GLN A 418 4.24 -5.85 -47.32
N LEU A 419 3.94 -6.59 -46.25
CA LEU A 419 3.46 -6.04 -44.99
C LEU A 419 4.65 -5.43 -44.20
N GLN A 420 5.10 -4.27 -44.62
CA GLN A 420 5.96 -3.38 -43.85
C GLN A 420 5.09 -2.28 -43.21
N SER A 421 4.34 -2.63 -42.19
CA SER A 421 3.55 -1.61 -41.47
C SER A 421 4.14 -1.37 -40.08
N SER A 422 4.00 -0.15 -39.59
CA SER A 422 4.29 0.23 -38.18
C SER A 422 3.54 -0.69 -37.18
N ASP A 423 2.55 -1.43 -37.67
CA ASP A 423 1.74 -2.34 -36.85
C ASP A 423 2.41 -3.69 -36.60
N LEU A 424 3.43 -4.02 -37.39
CA LEU A 424 4.18 -5.28 -37.28
C LEU A 424 5.63 -5.09 -36.84
N PHE A 425 6.15 -3.87 -36.86
CA PHE A 425 7.56 -3.60 -36.55
C PHE A 425 7.71 -2.34 -35.71
N THR A 426 8.60 -2.37 -34.75
CA THR A 426 9.03 -1.19 -34.01
C THR A 426 9.77 -0.20 -34.94
N ALA A 427 9.95 1.05 -34.48
CA ALA A 427 10.75 2.04 -35.21
C ALA A 427 12.19 1.59 -35.48
N GLN A 428 12.73 0.66 -34.70
CA GLN A 428 14.05 0.06 -34.86
C GLN A 428 14.04 -1.18 -35.79
N GLY A 429 12.85 -1.54 -36.33
CA GLY A 429 12.69 -2.66 -37.26
C GLY A 429 12.55 -4.01 -36.57
N ASN A 430 12.38 -4.10 -35.26
CA ASN A 430 12.12 -5.34 -34.54
C ASN A 430 10.64 -5.75 -34.71
N PRO A 431 10.35 -7.02 -35.02
CA PRO A 431 8.98 -7.49 -35.11
C PRO A 431 8.24 -7.30 -33.77
N ILE A 432 7.00 -6.82 -33.83
CA ILE A 432 6.09 -6.73 -32.70
C ILE A 432 5.30 -8.03 -32.64
N VAL A 433 5.50 -8.82 -31.59
CA VAL A 433 4.66 -10.01 -31.35
C VAL A 433 3.28 -9.58 -30.93
N LEU A 434 3.22 -8.65 -30.00
CA LEU A 434 2.00 -8.08 -29.47
C LEU A 434 2.21 -6.61 -29.17
N GLY A 435 1.31 -5.77 -29.67
CA GLY A 435 1.13 -4.39 -29.28
C GLY A 435 -0.32 -4.19 -28.83
N SER A 436 -0.52 -3.34 -27.84
CA SER A 436 -1.83 -2.96 -27.30
C SER A 436 -1.79 -1.50 -26.87
N VAL A 437 -2.77 -0.72 -27.30
CA VAL A 437 -3.00 0.65 -26.82
C VAL A 437 -4.43 0.72 -26.32
N ALA A 438 -4.60 0.88 -25.02
CA ALA A 438 -5.90 1.02 -24.40
C ALA A 438 -6.13 2.46 -23.96
N ASP A 439 -7.23 3.05 -24.42
CA ASP A 439 -7.74 4.36 -23.99
C ASP A 439 -9.05 4.09 -23.22
N VAL A 440 -9.06 4.33 -21.91
CA VAL A 440 -10.17 4.02 -21.02
C VAL A 440 -10.55 5.22 -20.19
N VAL A 441 -11.85 5.47 -20.07
CA VAL A 441 -12.44 6.49 -19.20
C VAL A 441 -13.27 5.81 -18.13
N VAL A 442 -13.01 6.15 -16.87
CA VAL A 442 -13.81 5.70 -15.74
C VAL A 442 -14.39 6.91 -15.03
N GLU A 443 -15.70 6.87 -14.77
CA GLU A 443 -16.44 7.93 -14.10
C GLU A 443 -17.22 7.36 -12.92
N GLU A 444 -17.31 8.10 -11.82
CA GLU A 444 -18.18 7.79 -10.68
C GLU A 444 -18.93 9.05 -10.24
N GLN A 445 -20.25 8.96 -10.15
CA GLN A 445 -21.10 9.95 -9.53
C GLN A 445 -21.83 9.32 -8.35
N ALA A 446 -21.82 10.00 -7.20
CA ALA A 446 -22.44 9.44 -6.02
C ALA A 446 -23.05 10.50 -5.09
N ILE A 447 -24.09 10.09 -4.39
CA ILE A 447 -24.60 10.76 -3.21
C ILE A 447 -24.32 9.84 -2.03
N PHE A 448 -23.74 10.39 -0.97
CA PHE A 448 -23.41 9.63 0.24
C PHE A 448 -23.81 10.39 1.49
N GLY A 449 -23.94 9.65 2.58
CA GLY A 449 -24.20 10.27 3.88
C GLY A 449 -24.14 9.25 5.00
N GLU A 450 -24.02 9.78 6.21
CA GLU A 450 -24.03 9.03 7.46
C GLU A 450 -24.77 9.84 8.53
N ILE A 451 -25.56 9.18 9.32
CA ILE A 451 -26.23 9.73 10.49
C ILE A 451 -25.79 8.91 11.69
N SER A 452 -25.30 9.58 12.72
CA SER A 452 -24.95 8.99 14.01
C SER A 452 -25.84 9.59 15.09
N TYR A 453 -26.40 8.75 15.94
CA TYR A 453 -27.27 9.14 17.03
C TYR A 453 -26.89 8.44 18.32
N ARG A 454 -26.68 9.22 19.38
CA ARG A 454 -26.43 8.72 20.72
C ARG A 454 -27.75 8.37 21.39
N LEU A 455 -28.08 7.07 21.35
CA LEU A 455 -29.35 6.53 21.94
C LEU A 455 -29.38 6.67 23.46
N THR A 456 -28.25 6.50 24.11
CA THR A 456 -28.01 6.72 25.53
C THR A 456 -26.64 7.39 25.69
N LYS A 457 -26.27 7.81 26.89
CA LYS A 457 -24.94 8.37 27.15
C LYS A 457 -23.80 7.39 26.77
N ASP A 458 -24.10 6.10 26.70
CA ASP A 458 -23.12 5.03 26.50
C ASP A 458 -23.24 4.31 25.14
N ILE A 459 -24.36 4.49 24.41
CA ILE A 459 -24.63 3.78 23.16
C ILE A 459 -24.86 4.76 22.03
N GLU A 460 -24.06 4.64 20.98
CA GLU A 460 -24.19 5.37 19.71
C GLU A 460 -24.46 4.40 18.57
N VAL A 461 -25.35 4.76 17.67
CA VAL A 461 -25.67 4.01 16.44
C VAL A 461 -25.44 4.92 15.25
N ALA A 462 -24.67 4.45 14.28
CA ALA A 462 -24.47 5.16 13.02
C ALA A 462 -24.98 4.32 11.83
N VAL A 463 -25.70 4.99 10.93
CA VAL A 463 -26.21 4.41 9.67
C VAL A 463 -25.75 5.30 8.53
N GLY A 464 -25.09 4.71 7.58
CA GLY A 464 -24.58 5.41 6.40
C GLY A 464 -24.87 4.66 5.11
N GLY A 465 -24.64 5.33 4.01
CA GLY A 465 -24.72 4.72 2.69
C GLY A 465 -24.24 5.64 1.57
N ARG A 466 -23.88 5.00 0.45
CA ARG A 466 -23.52 5.65 -0.80
C ARG A 466 -24.32 5.04 -1.95
N LYS A 467 -25.14 5.83 -2.61
CA LYS A 467 -25.73 5.49 -3.90
C LYS A 467 -24.82 6.03 -4.99
N TYR A 468 -24.33 5.16 -5.82
CA TYR A 468 -23.39 5.52 -6.88
C TYR A 468 -23.87 5.05 -8.24
N LYS A 469 -23.34 5.70 -9.27
CA LYS A 469 -23.37 5.28 -10.66
C LYS A 469 -21.94 5.35 -11.18
N THR A 470 -21.47 4.28 -11.80
CA THR A 470 -20.17 4.20 -12.45
C THR A 470 -20.32 3.93 -13.94
N THR A 471 -19.39 4.45 -14.72
CA THR A 471 -19.23 4.15 -16.13
C THR A 471 -17.76 3.86 -16.37
N SER A 472 -17.46 2.74 -17.00
CA SER A 472 -16.12 2.40 -17.49
C SER A 472 -16.25 2.05 -18.97
N GLY A 473 -15.52 2.72 -19.84
CA GLY A 473 -15.61 2.47 -21.28
C GLY A 473 -14.36 2.92 -22.00
N GLY A 474 -14.09 2.30 -23.15
CA GLY A 474 -12.93 2.64 -23.95
C GLY A 474 -12.67 1.68 -25.08
N ASP A 475 -11.53 1.92 -25.71
CA ASP A 475 -11.02 1.14 -26.83
C ASP A 475 -9.67 0.54 -26.49
N ASN A 476 -9.47 -0.73 -26.86
CA ASN A 476 -8.17 -1.39 -26.86
C ASN A 476 -7.78 -1.75 -28.29
N ARG A 477 -6.85 -1.02 -28.87
CA ARG A 477 -6.30 -1.26 -30.20
C ARG A 477 -5.10 -2.19 -30.08
N GLN A 478 -5.18 -3.35 -30.70
CA GLN A 478 -4.16 -4.39 -30.67
C GLN A 478 -3.52 -4.54 -32.04
N ASN A 479 -2.22 -4.82 -32.06
CA ASN A 479 -1.46 -5.04 -33.27
C ASN A 479 -0.34 -6.08 -33.08
N GLY A 480 0.30 -6.48 -34.17
CA GLY A 480 1.45 -7.37 -34.15
C GLY A 480 1.24 -8.73 -34.81
N LEU A 481 2.29 -9.53 -34.80
CA LEU A 481 2.30 -10.85 -35.45
C LEU A 481 1.27 -11.80 -34.84
N PHE A 482 1.08 -11.73 -33.53
CA PHE A 482 0.09 -12.55 -32.84
C PHE A 482 -1.33 -12.18 -33.29
N VAL A 483 -1.66 -10.90 -33.35
CA VAL A 483 -2.94 -10.40 -33.82
C VAL A 483 -3.19 -10.80 -35.29
N LEU A 484 -2.16 -10.66 -36.15
CA LEU A 484 -2.24 -11.08 -37.56
C LEU A 484 -2.55 -12.56 -37.70
N THR A 485 -1.87 -13.42 -36.94
CA THR A 485 -2.08 -14.87 -37.03
C THR A 485 -3.45 -15.31 -36.52
N GLN A 486 -4.01 -14.58 -35.59
CA GLN A 486 -5.31 -14.90 -34.97
C GLN A 486 -6.50 -14.29 -35.73
N GLN A 487 -6.36 -13.05 -36.19
CA GLN A 487 -7.44 -12.26 -36.78
C GLN A 487 -7.39 -12.24 -38.33
N GLY A 488 -6.28 -12.68 -38.93
CA GLY A 488 -6.03 -12.49 -40.37
C GLY A 488 -5.81 -11.01 -40.75
N SER A 489 -5.69 -10.13 -39.76
CA SER A 489 -5.42 -8.70 -39.89
C SER A 489 -4.33 -8.31 -38.87
N PRO A 490 -3.38 -7.42 -39.25
CA PRO A 490 -2.36 -6.99 -38.31
C PRO A 490 -2.92 -6.07 -37.17
N ASN A 491 -4.16 -5.64 -37.30
CA ASN A 491 -4.84 -4.74 -36.36
C ASN A 491 -6.20 -5.30 -35.94
N PHE A 492 -6.51 -5.14 -34.70
CA PHE A 492 -7.80 -5.47 -34.09
C PHE A 492 -8.15 -4.42 -33.04
N THR A 493 -9.41 -4.02 -32.94
CA THR A 493 -9.89 -3.10 -31.90
C THR A 493 -11.01 -3.78 -31.13
N LEU A 494 -10.87 -3.81 -29.83
CA LEU A 494 -11.88 -4.18 -28.87
C LEU A 494 -12.44 -2.92 -28.24
N SER A 495 -13.75 -2.72 -28.31
CA SER A 495 -14.42 -1.58 -27.69
C SER A 495 -15.46 -2.09 -26.72
N GLY A 496 -15.60 -1.43 -25.58
CA GLY A 496 -16.60 -1.83 -24.61
C GLY A 496 -17.03 -0.68 -23.71
N ARG A 497 -18.18 -0.87 -23.05
CA ARG A 497 -18.69 0.04 -22.04
C ARG A 497 -19.47 -0.74 -20.98
N VAL A 498 -19.12 -0.50 -19.74
CA VAL A 498 -19.83 -1.02 -18.56
C VAL A 498 -20.46 0.17 -17.83
N GLU A 499 -21.74 0.08 -17.54
CA GLU A 499 -22.46 1.07 -16.78
C GLU A 499 -23.19 0.36 -15.64
N GLU A 500 -22.88 0.74 -14.41
CA GLU A 500 -23.38 0.08 -13.22
C GLU A 500 -23.88 1.09 -12.22
N ASP A 501 -24.90 0.71 -11.45
CA ASP A 501 -25.37 1.48 -10.31
C ASP A 501 -25.51 0.58 -9.08
N GLY A 502 -25.19 1.12 -7.92
CA GLY A 502 -25.19 0.34 -6.71
C GLY A 502 -25.46 1.16 -5.45
N PHE A 503 -25.52 0.43 -4.34
CA PHE A 503 -25.64 1.01 -3.03
C PHE A 503 -24.72 0.32 -2.03
N ASN A 504 -23.88 1.10 -1.35
CA ASN A 504 -22.99 0.64 -0.29
C ASN A 504 -23.51 1.09 1.08
N PRO A 505 -24.17 0.22 1.82
CA PRO A 505 -24.61 0.53 3.19
C PRO A 505 -23.47 0.38 4.20
N LYS A 506 -23.63 1.11 5.32
CA LYS A 506 -22.81 0.99 6.53
C LYS A 506 -23.72 1.08 7.73
N LEU A 507 -23.51 0.21 8.71
CA LEU A 507 -24.19 0.23 10.01
C LEU A 507 -23.13 -0.02 11.08
N SER A 508 -23.09 0.82 12.10
CA SER A 508 -22.27 0.58 13.27
C SER A 508 -22.99 0.89 14.57
N VAL A 509 -22.61 0.18 15.60
CA VAL A 509 -23.05 0.39 16.98
C VAL A 509 -21.82 0.45 17.85
N THR A 510 -21.68 1.52 18.61
CA THR A 510 -20.64 1.68 19.63
C THR A 510 -21.27 1.67 21.00
N TRP A 511 -20.70 0.94 21.94
CA TRP A 511 -21.17 0.86 23.31
C TRP A 511 -19.99 1.03 24.29
N ASN A 512 -20.00 2.13 25.04
CA ASN A 512 -19.12 2.37 26.16
C ASN A 512 -19.65 1.56 27.36
N VAL A 513 -19.14 0.34 27.54
CA VAL A 513 -19.57 -0.56 28.63
C VAL A 513 -19.19 0.02 29.99
N THR A 514 -17.99 0.62 30.05
CA THR A 514 -17.49 1.47 31.13
C THR A 514 -16.66 2.60 30.51
N ASP A 515 -16.13 3.52 31.34
CA ASP A 515 -15.23 4.57 30.86
C ASP A 515 -13.92 3.99 30.28
N GLU A 516 -13.53 2.75 30.68
CA GLU A 516 -12.32 2.07 30.22
C GLU A 516 -12.58 1.04 29.11
N ILE A 517 -13.83 0.65 28.86
CA ILE A 517 -14.17 -0.42 27.91
C ILE A 517 -15.16 0.07 26.89
N LEU A 518 -14.74 0.12 25.65
CA LEU A 518 -15.58 0.37 24.49
C LEU A 518 -15.72 -0.93 23.66
N THR A 519 -16.93 -1.24 23.25
CA THR A 519 -17.21 -2.31 22.27
C THR A 519 -17.89 -1.73 21.05
N TYR A 520 -17.67 -2.35 19.89
CA TYR A 520 -18.38 -1.94 18.68
C TYR A 520 -18.74 -3.15 17.80
N ALA A 521 -19.79 -2.96 17.00
CA ALA A 521 -20.14 -3.82 15.89
C ALA A 521 -20.23 -2.98 14.61
N LEU A 522 -19.76 -3.49 13.50
CA LEU A 522 -19.75 -2.82 12.19
C LEU A 522 -20.17 -3.80 11.10
N ALA A 523 -21.04 -3.36 10.19
CA ALA A 523 -21.27 -3.99 8.90
C ALA A 523 -21.11 -2.93 7.81
N SER A 524 -20.23 -3.17 6.81
CA SER A 524 -19.98 -2.23 5.73
C SER A 524 -19.76 -2.94 4.40
N LYS A 525 -20.13 -2.28 3.29
CA LYS A 525 -19.99 -2.80 1.93
C LYS A 525 -19.05 -1.91 1.12
N GLY A 526 -18.18 -2.54 0.32
CA GLY A 526 -17.31 -1.92 -0.68
C GLY A 526 -17.53 -2.50 -2.06
N PHE A 527 -16.95 -1.87 -3.08
CA PHE A 527 -16.99 -2.33 -4.47
C PHE A 527 -15.75 -1.86 -5.24
N ARG A 528 -15.43 -2.56 -6.33
CA ARG A 528 -14.55 -2.08 -7.42
C ARG A 528 -15.37 -2.00 -8.71
N VAL A 529 -14.99 -1.09 -9.59
CA VAL A 529 -15.68 -0.94 -10.88
C VAL A 529 -15.38 -2.11 -11.81
N GLY A 530 -16.35 -2.48 -12.64
CA GLY A 530 -16.14 -3.31 -13.82
C GLY A 530 -15.44 -2.54 -14.92
N GLY A 531 -15.04 -3.22 -15.99
CA GLY A 531 -14.27 -2.56 -17.04
C GLY A 531 -14.25 -3.30 -18.36
N VAL A 532 -13.52 -2.71 -19.30
CA VAL A 532 -13.25 -3.28 -20.64
C VAL A 532 -12.01 -4.17 -20.54
N GLN A 533 -11.97 -5.25 -21.31
CA GLN A 533 -10.78 -6.10 -21.36
C GLN A 533 -9.59 -5.35 -21.95
N PHE A 534 -8.43 -5.49 -21.30
CA PHE A 534 -7.16 -4.98 -21.82
C PHE A 534 -6.29 -6.09 -22.45
N GLY A 535 -6.59 -7.34 -22.14
CA GLY A 535 -5.86 -8.52 -22.62
C GLY A 535 -6.10 -8.80 -24.09
N VAL A 536 -5.23 -9.60 -24.67
CA VAL A 536 -5.38 -10.10 -26.04
C VAL A 536 -6.40 -11.21 -26.05
N THR A 537 -7.53 -10.96 -26.68
CA THR A 537 -8.54 -11.99 -26.89
C THR A 537 -8.24 -12.75 -28.19
N THR A 538 -8.08 -14.06 -28.10
CA THR A 538 -7.86 -14.89 -29.27
C THR A 538 -9.20 -15.41 -29.80
N PRO A 539 -9.52 -15.22 -31.12
CA PRO A 539 -10.70 -15.81 -31.72
C PRO A 539 -10.62 -17.34 -31.90
N LEU A 540 -9.42 -17.92 -31.73
CA LEU A 540 -9.23 -19.37 -31.94
C LEU A 540 -9.69 -20.21 -30.75
N SER A 541 -9.84 -19.64 -29.56
CA SER A 541 -10.51 -20.35 -28.48
C SER A 541 -12.00 -20.29 -28.69
N GLN A 542 -12.67 -21.42 -28.70
CA GLN A 542 -14.15 -21.51 -28.74
C GLN A 542 -14.83 -20.86 -27.53
N ASN A 543 -14.04 -20.39 -26.54
CA ASN A 543 -14.42 -19.53 -25.46
C ASN A 543 -13.67 -18.20 -25.64
N SER A 544 -14.23 -17.30 -26.44
CA SER A 544 -13.76 -15.92 -26.52
C SER A 544 -13.85 -15.28 -25.13
N ALA A 545 -12.77 -14.62 -24.67
CA ALA A 545 -12.84 -13.80 -23.47
C ALA A 545 -13.98 -12.78 -23.60
N PRO A 546 -14.71 -12.48 -22.54
CA PRO A 546 -15.77 -11.47 -22.57
C PRO A 546 -15.17 -10.11 -22.93
N GLU A 547 -15.94 -9.26 -23.61
CA GLU A 547 -15.50 -7.89 -23.96
C GLU A 547 -15.30 -7.02 -22.72
N THR A 548 -16.02 -7.34 -21.66
CA THR A 548 -16.05 -6.61 -20.40
C THR A 548 -16.06 -7.58 -19.22
N PHE A 549 -15.70 -7.07 -18.03
CA PHE A 549 -15.85 -7.76 -16.76
C PHE A 549 -16.70 -6.91 -15.80
N GLU A 550 -17.40 -7.56 -14.88
CA GLU A 550 -18.32 -6.92 -13.93
C GLU A 550 -17.58 -6.34 -12.73
N SER A 551 -18.25 -5.45 -11.99
CA SER A 551 -17.81 -5.02 -10.65
C SER A 551 -17.83 -6.19 -9.67
N ASP A 552 -16.94 -6.14 -8.71
CA ASP A 552 -16.97 -7.01 -7.55
C ASP A 552 -17.37 -6.23 -6.29
N THR A 553 -17.94 -6.94 -5.31
CA THR A 553 -18.39 -6.33 -4.06
C THR A 553 -17.93 -7.13 -2.85
N LEU A 554 -17.74 -6.43 -1.74
CA LEU A 554 -17.24 -7.02 -0.53
C LEU A 554 -18.05 -6.54 0.67
N TRP A 555 -18.54 -7.47 1.49
CA TRP A 555 -19.09 -7.21 2.81
C TRP A 555 -18.06 -7.48 3.89
N ASN A 556 -18.02 -6.62 4.89
CA ASN A 556 -17.20 -6.78 6.07
C ASN A 556 -18.06 -6.64 7.33
N TYR A 557 -17.94 -7.61 8.23
CA TYR A 557 -18.58 -7.64 9.53
C TYR A 557 -17.50 -7.67 10.61
N GLU A 558 -17.60 -6.79 11.60
CA GLU A 558 -16.64 -6.67 12.69
C GLU A 558 -17.33 -6.65 14.05
N LEU A 559 -16.66 -7.26 15.01
CA LEU A 559 -16.93 -7.08 16.44
C LEU A 559 -15.61 -6.71 17.11
N GLY A 560 -15.56 -5.57 17.77
CA GLY A 560 -14.35 -5.07 18.41
C GLY A 560 -14.54 -4.74 19.88
N ILE A 561 -13.45 -4.87 20.63
CA ILE A 561 -13.35 -4.46 22.04
C ILE A 561 -12.07 -3.64 22.17
N ARG A 562 -12.17 -2.46 22.76
CA ARG A 562 -11.06 -1.58 23.11
C ARG A 562 -11.06 -1.30 24.57
N THR A 563 -9.91 -1.43 25.20
CA THR A 563 -9.79 -1.20 26.63
C THR A 563 -8.62 -0.32 26.98
N GLU A 564 -8.78 0.48 28.02
CA GLU A 564 -7.73 1.28 28.62
C GLU A 564 -7.71 1.06 30.14
N TRP A 565 -6.56 0.71 30.64
CA TRP A 565 -6.37 0.37 32.03
C TRP A 565 -5.21 1.16 32.64
N PHE A 566 -5.20 1.30 33.96
CA PHE A 566 -4.11 1.88 34.74
C PHE A 566 -3.76 3.32 34.32
N ASP A 567 -4.78 4.20 34.31
CA ASP A 567 -4.63 5.60 33.88
C ASP A 567 -4.01 5.72 32.47
N ASN A 568 -4.55 5.00 31.48
CA ASN A 568 -4.14 4.98 30.08
C ASN A 568 -2.68 4.53 29.84
N THR A 569 -2.13 3.69 30.73
CA THR A 569 -0.80 3.09 30.49
C THR A 569 -0.85 1.73 29.81
N LEU A 570 -2.02 1.04 29.81
CA LEU A 570 -2.25 -0.20 29.08
C LEU A 570 -3.47 -0.05 28.17
N ARG A 571 -3.30 -0.31 26.87
CA ARG A 571 -4.35 -0.41 25.86
C ARG A 571 -4.36 -1.81 25.26
N LEU A 572 -5.55 -2.37 25.10
CA LEU A 572 -5.78 -3.64 24.40
C LEU A 572 -6.93 -3.46 23.42
N ASP A 573 -6.68 -3.71 22.15
CA ASP A 573 -7.67 -3.74 21.08
C ASP A 573 -7.78 -5.16 20.50
N LEU A 574 -9.00 -5.65 20.40
CA LEU A 574 -9.34 -6.96 19.83
C LEU A 574 -10.44 -6.78 18.80
N THR A 575 -10.25 -7.25 17.58
CA THR A 575 -11.26 -7.21 16.52
C THR A 575 -11.40 -8.58 15.87
N ALA A 576 -12.56 -9.21 15.99
CA ALA A 576 -12.95 -10.36 15.19
C ALA A 576 -13.69 -9.89 13.95
N TYR A 577 -13.39 -10.49 12.80
CA TYR A 577 -14.01 -10.06 11.53
C TYR A 577 -14.34 -11.25 10.62
N GLN A 578 -15.30 -11.00 9.74
CA GLN A 578 -15.61 -11.81 8.57
C GLN A 578 -15.76 -10.89 7.36
N VAL A 579 -15.09 -11.26 6.28
CA VAL A 579 -15.15 -10.59 4.98
C VAL A 579 -15.71 -11.58 3.98
N ASP A 580 -16.77 -11.19 3.27
CA ASP A 580 -17.38 -11.95 2.18
C ASP A 580 -17.21 -11.17 0.88
N TRP A 581 -16.38 -11.68 -0.03
CA TRP A 581 -16.07 -11.04 -1.30
C TRP A 581 -16.75 -11.82 -2.44
N ASP A 582 -17.65 -11.13 -3.11
CA ASP A 582 -18.47 -11.69 -4.19
C ASP A 582 -17.88 -11.33 -5.57
N LYS A 583 -17.78 -12.34 -6.43
CA LYS A 583 -17.29 -12.24 -7.81
C LYS A 583 -15.93 -11.54 -7.96
N PRO A 584 -14.88 -11.90 -7.18
CA PRO A 584 -13.58 -11.26 -7.30
C PRO A 584 -13.06 -11.24 -8.74
N GLN A 585 -12.55 -10.09 -9.14
CA GLN A 585 -11.86 -9.93 -10.42
C GLN A 585 -10.50 -10.64 -10.33
N SER A 586 -10.25 -11.57 -11.26
CA SER A 586 -9.00 -12.35 -11.33
C SER A 586 -8.50 -12.42 -12.77
N LEU A 587 -7.17 -12.36 -12.93
CA LEU A 587 -6.52 -12.51 -14.23
C LEU A 587 -6.47 -13.99 -14.59
N GLN A 588 -7.07 -14.35 -15.72
CA GLN A 588 -7.13 -15.70 -16.22
C GLN A 588 -6.34 -15.82 -17.51
N PRO A 589 -5.48 -16.85 -17.69
CA PRO A 589 -4.91 -17.15 -19.00
C PRO A 589 -6.02 -17.67 -19.93
N ASP A 590 -5.94 -17.41 -21.22
CA ASP A 590 -6.84 -18.04 -22.19
C ASP A 590 -6.49 -19.53 -22.41
N ALA A 591 -7.31 -20.26 -23.14
CA ALA A 591 -7.09 -21.68 -23.41
C ALA A 591 -5.78 -21.98 -24.16
N SER A 592 -5.15 -20.98 -24.80
CA SER A 592 -3.85 -21.11 -25.44
C SER A 592 -2.67 -20.91 -24.45
N GLY A 593 -2.92 -20.32 -23.28
CA GLY A 593 -1.90 -19.90 -22.33
C GLY A 593 -1.04 -18.70 -22.79
N LEU A 594 -1.36 -18.12 -23.95
CA LEU A 594 -0.60 -17.01 -24.55
C LEU A 594 -1.24 -15.64 -24.32
N ALA A 595 -2.53 -15.62 -24.00
CA ALA A 595 -3.28 -14.41 -23.71
C ALA A 595 -3.88 -14.47 -22.31
N VAL A 596 -4.19 -13.32 -21.74
CA VAL A 596 -4.80 -13.19 -20.42
C VAL A 596 -5.98 -12.23 -20.49
N TYR A 597 -7.00 -12.47 -19.67
CA TYR A 597 -8.16 -11.60 -19.53
C TYR A 597 -8.63 -11.56 -18.08
N ILE A 598 -9.37 -10.53 -17.71
CA ILE A 598 -9.99 -10.45 -16.37
C ILE A 598 -11.33 -11.19 -16.42
N ASP A 599 -11.56 -12.07 -15.45
CA ASP A 599 -12.85 -12.72 -15.23
C ASP A 599 -13.31 -12.53 -13.80
N ASN A 600 -14.61 -12.61 -13.58
CA ASN A 600 -15.21 -12.62 -12.27
C ASN A 600 -15.33 -14.09 -11.80
N VAL A 601 -14.43 -14.49 -10.90
CA VAL A 601 -14.38 -15.87 -10.41
C VAL A 601 -15.30 -16.10 -9.22
N GLY A 602 -15.33 -17.31 -8.67
CA GLY A 602 -16.15 -17.65 -7.49
C GLY A 602 -15.87 -16.77 -6.28
N GLY A 603 -16.70 -16.85 -5.24
CA GLY A 603 -16.57 -16.01 -4.04
C GLY A 603 -15.35 -16.35 -3.17
N VAL A 604 -14.97 -15.41 -2.31
CA VAL A 604 -13.90 -15.57 -1.31
C VAL A 604 -14.41 -15.15 0.06
N GLU A 605 -14.05 -15.91 1.07
CA GLU A 605 -14.32 -15.59 2.48
C GLU A 605 -12.99 -15.44 3.23
N SER A 606 -12.89 -14.42 4.07
CA SER A 606 -11.79 -14.26 5.03
C SER A 606 -12.35 -14.10 6.43
N LYS A 607 -11.92 -14.95 7.35
CA LYS A 607 -12.26 -14.88 8.78
C LYS A 607 -11.01 -14.70 9.60
N GLY A 608 -11.07 -13.83 10.59
CA GLY A 608 -9.87 -13.57 11.35
C GLY A 608 -10.04 -12.80 12.62
N LEU A 609 -8.89 -12.56 13.23
CA LEU A 609 -8.73 -11.87 14.50
C LEU A 609 -7.53 -10.93 14.44
N ASP A 610 -7.75 -9.66 14.75
CA ASP A 610 -6.71 -8.66 14.96
C ASP A 610 -6.59 -8.36 16.46
N VAL A 611 -5.37 -8.38 16.99
CA VAL A 611 -5.04 -8.04 18.38
C VAL A 611 -3.97 -6.97 18.37
N ALA A 612 -4.15 -5.89 19.12
CA ALA A 612 -3.12 -4.90 19.37
C ALA A 612 -3.01 -4.59 20.87
N VAL A 613 -1.79 -4.47 21.35
CA VAL A 613 -1.46 -4.16 22.74
C VAL A 613 -0.46 -3.03 22.79
N GLN A 614 -0.71 -2.01 23.60
CA GLN A 614 0.24 -0.98 23.95
C GLN A 614 0.38 -0.94 25.48
N TYR A 615 1.60 -1.00 25.98
CA TYR A 615 1.87 -0.92 27.41
C TYR A 615 3.03 0.02 27.68
N LEU A 616 2.74 1.09 28.37
CA LEU A 616 3.72 2.03 28.87
C LEU A 616 4.12 1.61 30.29
N PHE A 617 5.33 1.11 30.44
CA PHE A 617 5.83 0.69 31.73
C PHE A 617 6.01 1.91 32.66
N PRO A 618 5.51 1.90 33.89
CA PRO A 618 5.57 3.04 34.80
C PRO A 618 6.98 3.40 35.23
N TRP A 619 7.94 2.55 34.97
CA TRP A 619 9.37 2.73 35.23
C TRP A 619 10.17 2.65 33.93
N ALA A 620 11.26 3.37 33.83
CA ALA A 620 12.23 3.37 32.75
C ALA A 620 11.77 3.96 31.38
N GLY A 621 10.59 4.58 31.26
CA GLY A 621 10.11 5.16 29.99
C GLY A 621 10.06 4.14 28.83
N LEU A 622 9.86 2.86 29.15
CA LEU A 622 9.71 1.77 28.22
C LEU A 622 8.26 1.70 27.74
N MET A 623 8.06 1.46 26.44
CA MET A 623 6.75 1.20 25.84
C MET A 623 6.83 -0.05 24.97
N LEU A 624 5.92 -0.99 25.23
CA LEU A 624 5.69 -2.16 24.38
C LEU A 624 4.51 -1.86 23.47
N THR A 625 4.71 -2.01 22.16
CA THR A 625 3.63 -2.04 21.16
C THR A 625 3.69 -3.39 20.47
N SER A 626 2.61 -4.18 20.54
CA SER A 626 2.55 -5.49 19.91
C SER A 626 1.26 -5.65 19.13
N SER A 627 1.33 -6.22 17.96
CA SER A 627 0.18 -6.55 17.12
C SER A 627 0.31 -7.96 16.58
N LEU A 628 -0.82 -8.65 16.52
CA LEU A 628 -0.97 -9.99 15.95
C LEU A 628 -2.23 -10.01 15.08
N SER A 629 -2.14 -10.59 13.90
CA SER A 629 -3.29 -10.87 13.05
C SER A 629 -3.30 -12.32 12.61
N TYR A 630 -4.48 -12.90 12.63
CA TYR A 630 -4.80 -14.19 12.03
C TYR A 630 -5.89 -14.00 10.98
N ALA A 631 -5.69 -14.52 9.77
CA ALA A 631 -6.61 -14.43 8.64
C ALA A 631 -6.68 -15.79 7.92
N ASP A 632 -7.84 -16.42 7.88
CA ASP A 632 -8.08 -17.61 7.06
C ASP A 632 -8.91 -17.23 5.85
N THR A 633 -8.24 -17.12 4.69
CA THR A 633 -8.82 -16.62 3.45
C THR A 633 -8.90 -17.74 2.43
N VAL A 634 -10.12 -18.11 2.05
CA VAL A 634 -10.40 -19.26 1.19
C VAL A 634 -11.49 -18.97 0.16
N THR A 635 -11.48 -19.72 -0.93
CA THR A 635 -12.56 -19.69 -1.92
C THR A 635 -13.83 -20.31 -1.35
N THR A 636 -15.01 -19.75 -1.66
CA THR A 636 -16.31 -20.25 -1.18
C THR A 636 -17.03 -21.11 -2.21
N ALA A 637 -16.65 -21.02 -3.48
CA ALA A 637 -17.19 -21.81 -4.56
C ALA A 637 -16.07 -22.42 -5.41
N GLU A 638 -16.34 -23.55 -6.03
CA GLU A 638 -15.47 -24.12 -7.06
C GLU A 638 -15.53 -23.24 -8.32
N PHE A 639 -14.39 -23.01 -8.93
CA PHE A 639 -14.29 -22.41 -10.25
C PHE A 639 -13.16 -23.06 -11.04
N SER A 640 -13.15 -22.90 -12.33
CA SER A 640 -12.07 -23.39 -13.18
C SER A 640 -11.29 -22.22 -13.73
N THR A 641 -9.98 -22.32 -13.66
CA THR A 641 -9.10 -21.44 -14.43
C THR A 641 -9.27 -21.75 -15.93
N SER A 642 -8.94 -20.82 -16.78
CA SER A 642 -9.17 -20.95 -18.24
C SER A 642 -8.36 -22.10 -18.89
N ASP A 643 -7.26 -22.55 -18.26
CA ASP A 643 -6.52 -23.76 -18.63
C ASP A 643 -7.25 -25.07 -18.25
N GLY A 644 -8.44 -24.95 -17.66
CA GLY A 644 -9.27 -26.07 -17.21
C GLY A 644 -8.88 -26.63 -15.85
N THR A 645 -7.94 -26.02 -15.12
CA THR A 645 -7.61 -26.42 -13.76
C THR A 645 -8.77 -26.07 -12.82
N ALA A 646 -9.37 -27.08 -12.18
CA ALA A 646 -10.40 -26.87 -11.19
C ALA A 646 -9.80 -26.40 -9.87
N ILE A 647 -10.28 -25.29 -9.36
CA ILE A 647 -9.96 -24.75 -8.04
C ILE A 647 -11.14 -25.06 -7.10
N PRO A 648 -10.99 -26.01 -6.18
CA PRO A 648 -12.07 -26.39 -5.27
C PRO A 648 -12.46 -25.28 -4.31
N SER A 649 -13.70 -25.30 -3.85
CA SER A 649 -14.11 -24.54 -2.67
C SER A 649 -13.24 -24.90 -1.46
N GLY A 650 -12.84 -23.91 -0.64
CA GLY A 650 -11.93 -24.07 0.48
C GLY A 650 -10.44 -23.96 0.10
N SER A 651 -10.12 -23.71 -1.18
CA SER A 651 -8.73 -23.43 -1.59
C SER A 651 -8.23 -22.11 -1.00
N ARG A 652 -6.99 -22.10 -0.53
CA ARG A 652 -6.37 -20.90 0.02
C ARG A 652 -6.24 -19.81 -1.05
N TRP A 653 -6.62 -18.58 -0.69
CA TRP A 653 -6.47 -17.44 -1.59
C TRP A 653 -4.98 -17.04 -1.74
N PRO A 654 -4.52 -16.69 -2.95
CA PRO A 654 -3.13 -16.32 -3.20
C PRO A 654 -2.68 -15.08 -2.40
N LEU A 655 -1.37 -15.03 -2.06
CA LEU A 655 -0.70 -13.92 -1.36
C LEU A 655 -1.32 -13.54 -0.01
N ALA A 656 -2.10 -14.44 0.61
CA ALA A 656 -2.76 -14.26 1.88
C ALA A 656 -2.02 -15.01 3.00
N PRO A 657 -1.12 -14.38 3.79
CA PRO A 657 -0.51 -15.02 4.95
C PRO A 657 -1.55 -15.24 6.05
N LYS A 658 -1.56 -16.45 6.66
CA LYS A 658 -2.49 -16.74 7.76
C LYS A 658 -2.17 -15.97 9.04
N THR A 659 -0.89 -15.72 9.29
CA THR A 659 -0.43 -15.06 10.51
C THR A 659 0.52 -13.93 10.21
N GLN A 660 0.36 -12.83 10.94
CA GLN A 660 1.28 -11.69 10.89
C GLN A 660 1.44 -11.12 12.30
N SER A 661 2.64 -10.70 12.65
CA SER A 661 2.89 -10.03 13.93
C SER A 661 3.96 -8.96 13.81
N ALA A 662 3.78 -7.90 14.59
CA ALA A 662 4.79 -6.87 14.79
C ALA A 662 4.85 -6.52 16.28
N THR A 663 6.04 -6.56 16.86
CA THR A 663 6.27 -6.22 18.27
C THR A 663 7.43 -5.27 18.38
N THR A 664 7.22 -4.12 18.96
CA THR A 664 8.25 -3.09 19.19
C THR A 664 8.35 -2.81 20.67
N LEU A 665 9.56 -2.85 21.20
CA LEU A 665 9.90 -2.32 22.51
C LEU A 665 10.70 -1.04 22.31
N SER A 666 10.14 0.09 22.72
CA SER A 666 10.79 1.40 22.62
C SER A 666 11.09 1.98 23.99
N PHE A 667 12.07 2.86 24.06
CA PHE A 667 12.40 3.58 25.27
C PHE A 667 12.84 5.01 24.97
N GLN A 668 12.63 5.89 25.95
CA GLN A 668 13.15 7.26 25.95
C GLN A 668 13.55 7.65 27.36
N GLN A 669 14.80 8.06 27.55
CA GLN A 669 15.36 8.46 28.83
C GLN A 669 16.02 9.82 28.70
N ILE A 670 15.85 10.66 29.75
CA ILE A 670 16.42 11.99 29.80
C ILE A 670 17.54 11.99 30.84
N PHE A 671 18.76 12.33 30.43
CA PHE A 671 19.96 12.46 31.27
C PHE A 671 20.46 13.91 31.24
N GLY A 672 20.03 14.72 32.19
CA GLY A 672 20.28 16.16 32.14
C GLY A 672 19.60 16.82 30.95
N ASN A 673 20.38 17.34 30.01
CA ASN A 673 19.89 17.95 28.76
C ASN A 673 19.92 16.99 27.55
N TRP A 674 20.35 15.75 27.78
CA TRP A 674 20.43 14.74 26.72
C TRP A 674 19.25 13.79 26.82
N THR A 675 18.64 13.55 25.68
CA THR A 675 17.62 12.53 25.50
C THR A 675 18.20 11.36 24.69
N VAL A 676 18.18 10.19 25.31
CA VAL A 676 18.55 8.92 24.67
C VAL A 676 17.28 8.15 24.39
N GLY A 677 17.05 7.78 23.15
CA GLY A 677 15.90 7.00 22.74
C GLY A 677 16.30 5.83 21.85
N GLY A 678 15.40 4.87 21.68
CA GLY A 678 15.61 3.77 20.77
C GLY A 678 14.49 2.78 20.78
N PHE A 679 14.56 1.83 19.86
CA PHE A 679 13.62 0.70 19.81
C PHE A 679 14.29 -0.58 19.30
N ALA A 680 13.66 -1.71 19.64
CA ALA A 680 13.85 -3.00 19.00
C ALA A 680 12.49 -3.47 18.48
N SER A 681 12.40 -3.79 17.19
CA SER A 681 11.18 -4.26 16.54
C SER A 681 11.40 -5.66 15.98
N TYR A 682 10.42 -6.54 16.19
CA TYR A 682 10.33 -7.87 15.60
C TYR A 682 9.08 -7.94 14.76
N THR A 683 9.20 -8.28 13.49
CA THR A 683 8.08 -8.51 12.59
C THR A 683 8.15 -9.93 12.05
N ALA A 684 7.01 -10.60 11.89
CA ALA A 684 6.94 -11.92 11.28
C ALA A 684 5.71 -12.05 10.39
N ILE A 685 5.89 -12.68 9.25
CA ILE A 685 4.88 -12.97 8.25
C ILE A 685 4.85 -14.47 8.04
N GLY A 686 3.66 -15.07 8.10
CA GLY A 686 3.44 -16.50 7.86
C GLY A 686 3.63 -16.89 6.40
N SER A 687 3.56 -18.20 6.11
CA SER A 687 3.68 -18.70 4.75
C SER A 687 2.55 -18.22 3.85
N THR A 688 2.84 -18.07 2.54
CA THR A 688 1.88 -17.70 1.49
C THR A 688 1.99 -18.63 0.29
N GLN A 689 1.04 -18.54 -0.62
CA GLN A 689 1.10 -19.13 -1.96
C GLN A 689 0.94 -18.00 -2.98
N PRO A 690 1.83 -17.86 -3.96
CA PRO A 690 1.71 -16.78 -4.96
C PRO A 690 0.54 -17.00 -5.93
N PHE A 691 0.17 -18.27 -6.20
CA PHE A 691 -0.91 -18.67 -7.10
C PHE A 691 -1.67 -19.88 -6.53
N PHE A 692 -2.86 -20.15 -7.07
CA PHE A 692 -3.59 -21.38 -6.79
C PHE A 692 -2.74 -22.60 -7.17
N ASN A 693 -2.68 -23.59 -6.28
CA ASN A 693 -1.87 -24.79 -6.46
C ASN A 693 -0.35 -24.52 -6.69
N GLY A 694 0.10 -23.29 -6.44
CA GLY A 694 1.50 -22.90 -6.56
C GLY A 694 2.38 -23.41 -5.42
N MET A 695 3.68 -23.18 -5.54
CA MET A 695 4.63 -23.46 -4.46
C MET A 695 4.30 -22.65 -3.20
N GLU A 696 4.51 -23.24 -2.03
CA GLU A 696 4.41 -22.51 -0.77
C GLU A 696 5.67 -21.65 -0.56
N ILE A 697 5.49 -20.36 -0.33
CA ILE A 697 6.52 -19.45 0.12
C ILE A 697 6.53 -19.52 1.65
N TYR A 698 7.67 -19.92 2.22
CA TYR A 698 7.80 -20.01 3.68
C TYR A 698 7.76 -18.61 4.31
N GLY A 699 7.17 -18.55 5.50
CA GLY A 699 7.14 -17.34 6.30
C GLY A 699 8.55 -16.90 6.71
N TYR A 700 8.70 -15.62 7.01
CA TYR A 700 9.97 -15.02 7.43
C TYR A 700 9.77 -14.08 8.62
N HIS A 701 10.88 -13.68 9.22
CA HIS A 701 10.89 -12.70 10.31
C HIS A 701 12.02 -11.69 10.13
N GLN A 702 11.83 -10.51 10.68
CA GLN A 702 12.80 -9.41 10.61
C GLN A 702 12.96 -8.77 11.98
N VAL A 703 14.18 -8.41 12.33
CA VAL A 703 14.51 -7.65 13.53
C VAL A 703 15.15 -6.34 13.15
N ASP A 704 14.57 -5.24 13.64
CA ASP A 704 15.06 -3.87 13.40
C ASP A 704 15.44 -3.23 14.72
N LEU A 705 16.54 -2.50 14.75
CA LEU A 705 17.07 -1.81 15.91
C LEU A 705 17.34 -0.34 15.61
N GLN A 706 17.08 0.52 16.59
CA GLN A 706 17.48 1.92 16.52
C GLN A 706 17.97 2.44 17.86
N LEU A 707 18.95 3.35 17.81
CA LEU A 707 19.40 4.13 18.93
C LEU A 707 19.50 5.60 18.50
N SER A 708 19.00 6.52 19.31
CA SER A 708 19.06 7.95 19.03
C SER A 708 19.55 8.76 20.21
N LEU A 709 20.20 9.89 19.91
CA LEU A 709 20.73 10.85 20.88
C LEU A 709 20.37 12.27 20.41
N SER A 710 19.75 13.06 21.28
CA SER A 710 19.47 14.48 21.06
C SER A 710 19.76 15.31 22.30
N ASN A 711 19.91 16.63 22.13
CA ASN A 711 20.15 17.57 23.21
C ASN A 711 19.15 18.72 23.13
N GLU A 712 18.34 18.90 24.17
CA GLU A 712 17.28 19.91 24.20
C GLU A 712 17.79 21.34 24.42
N SER A 713 18.93 21.50 25.07
CA SER A 713 19.49 22.81 25.33
C SER A 713 20.23 23.45 24.18
N TYR A 714 20.74 22.63 23.28
CA TYR A 714 21.48 23.08 22.09
C TYR A 714 20.71 22.70 20.83
N LYS A 715 19.66 23.47 20.55
CA LYS A 715 18.79 23.22 19.39
C LYS A 715 19.52 23.14 18.04
N TRP A 716 20.73 23.73 17.92
CA TRP A 716 21.59 23.64 16.75
C TRP A 716 22.30 22.29 16.59
N LEU A 717 22.35 21.45 17.64
CA LEU A 717 22.88 20.10 17.54
C LEU A 717 21.82 19.18 16.91
N PRO A 718 22.16 18.45 15.83
CA PRO A 718 21.24 17.50 15.27
C PRO A 718 20.99 16.31 16.21
N LYS A 719 19.79 15.77 16.17
CA LYS A 719 19.51 14.42 16.66
C LYS A 719 20.30 13.44 15.78
N ILE A 720 21.07 12.56 16.42
CA ILE A 720 21.81 11.49 15.75
C ILE A 720 21.04 10.19 15.97
N SER A 721 20.71 9.46 14.89
CA SER A 721 20.09 8.15 14.97
C SER A 721 20.93 7.11 14.22
N LEU A 722 21.17 5.99 14.88
CA LEU A 722 21.76 4.79 14.30
C LEU A 722 20.64 3.79 14.09
N ILE A 723 20.43 3.35 12.85
CA ILE A 723 19.34 2.48 12.46
C ILE A 723 19.95 1.23 11.84
N ALA A 724 19.52 0.06 12.27
CA ALA A 724 19.90 -1.22 11.71
C ALA A 724 18.64 -2.04 11.42
N ASN A 725 18.33 -2.23 10.15
CA ASN A 725 17.18 -3.01 9.72
C ASN A 725 17.64 -4.43 9.32
N ASN A 726 16.76 -5.41 9.56
CA ASN A 726 17.03 -6.81 9.25
C ASN A 726 18.37 -7.29 9.81
N VAL A 727 18.61 -7.06 11.12
CA VAL A 727 19.92 -7.35 11.74
C VAL A 727 20.27 -8.83 11.75
N THR A 728 19.30 -9.71 11.55
CA THR A 728 19.48 -11.17 11.38
C THR A 728 19.91 -11.54 9.97
N ASP A 729 19.88 -10.59 9.02
CA ASP A 729 20.16 -10.80 7.60
C ASP A 729 19.29 -11.90 6.97
N GLU A 730 18.02 -11.93 7.39
CA GLU A 730 17.03 -12.87 6.87
C GLU A 730 16.81 -12.68 5.38
N ARG A 731 16.65 -13.79 4.65
CA ARG A 731 16.40 -13.83 3.20
C ARG A 731 14.95 -14.24 2.94
N GLY A 732 14.02 -13.48 3.53
CA GLY A 732 12.60 -13.73 3.35
C GLY A 732 12.14 -13.46 1.92
N ILE A 733 11.43 -14.43 1.34
CA ILE A 733 10.80 -14.29 0.02
C ILE A 733 9.44 -13.63 0.24
N THR A 734 9.21 -12.50 -0.43
CA THR A 734 7.93 -11.77 -0.36
C THR A 734 6.95 -12.22 -1.42
N ASN A 735 7.48 -12.68 -2.56
CA ASN A 735 6.70 -13.17 -3.68
C ASN A 735 7.57 -14.06 -4.59
N ALA A 736 6.92 -14.93 -5.35
CA ALA A 736 7.55 -15.72 -6.41
C ALA A 736 6.64 -15.76 -7.62
N PHE A 737 7.23 -15.73 -8.80
CA PHE A 737 6.53 -15.86 -10.06
C PHE A 737 7.05 -17.08 -10.81
N THR A 738 6.15 -18.02 -11.14
CA THR A 738 6.42 -19.09 -12.08
C THR A 738 5.74 -18.75 -13.38
N SER A 739 6.47 -18.78 -14.49
CA SER A 739 5.84 -18.50 -15.79
C SER A 739 4.66 -19.45 -16.02
N GLY A 740 3.48 -18.90 -16.30
CA GLY A 740 2.28 -19.65 -16.66
C GLY A 740 2.36 -20.29 -18.04
N LEU A 741 3.47 -20.13 -18.78
CA LEU A 741 3.74 -20.84 -20.01
C LEU A 741 4.13 -22.29 -19.69
N PRO A 742 3.77 -23.30 -20.48
CA PRO A 742 4.18 -24.69 -20.30
C PRO A 742 5.68 -24.85 -20.59
N VAL A 743 6.52 -24.34 -19.69
CA VAL A 743 7.97 -24.56 -19.67
C VAL A 743 8.30 -25.61 -18.63
N PRO A 744 9.28 -26.48 -18.88
CA PRO A 744 9.68 -27.51 -17.92
C PRO A 744 9.96 -26.89 -16.56
N GLU A 745 9.53 -27.54 -15.50
CA GLU A 745 9.54 -27.16 -14.07
C GLU A 745 10.83 -26.52 -13.51
N ALA A 746 11.93 -26.58 -14.26
CA ALA A 746 13.26 -26.15 -13.81
C ALA A 746 13.71 -24.76 -14.34
N ALA A 747 12.91 -24.05 -15.16
CA ALA A 747 13.51 -23.00 -16.01
C ALA A 747 13.20 -21.55 -15.62
N ALA A 748 12.17 -21.23 -14.85
CA ALA A 748 11.82 -19.83 -14.60
C ALA A 748 11.13 -19.62 -13.25
N ASN A 749 11.91 -19.59 -12.18
CA ASN A 749 11.45 -19.10 -10.90
C ASN A 749 12.03 -17.71 -10.68
N GLU A 750 11.18 -16.72 -10.60
CA GLU A 750 11.52 -15.35 -10.23
C GLU A 750 11.15 -15.15 -8.76
N PHE A 751 12.09 -14.67 -7.95
CA PHE A 751 11.91 -14.47 -6.52
C PHE A 751 12.15 -13.02 -6.14
N TYR A 752 11.36 -12.52 -5.21
CA TYR A 752 11.49 -11.20 -4.62
C TYR A 752 11.79 -11.35 -3.15
N TYR A 753 12.87 -10.72 -2.70
CA TYR A 753 13.35 -10.83 -1.34
C TYR A 753 13.12 -9.53 -0.56
N ILE A 754 12.95 -9.65 0.76
CA ILE A 754 13.08 -8.48 1.65
C ILE A 754 14.49 -7.91 1.53
N THR A 755 14.60 -6.60 1.82
CA THR A 755 15.92 -5.93 1.84
C THR A 755 16.86 -6.62 2.83
N PRO A 756 18.11 -6.93 2.43
CA PRO A 756 19.13 -7.50 3.30
C PRO A 756 19.41 -6.59 4.51
N MET A 757 20.22 -7.11 5.46
CA MET A 757 20.66 -6.30 6.57
C MET A 757 21.21 -4.96 6.09
N SER A 758 20.68 -3.86 6.65
CA SER A 758 21.12 -2.51 6.33
C SER A 758 21.46 -1.75 7.61
N PHE A 759 22.38 -0.79 7.46
CA PHE A 759 22.80 0.12 8.51
C PHE A 759 22.71 1.56 8.02
N SER A 760 22.06 2.43 8.79
CA SER A 760 21.94 3.85 8.47
C SER A 760 22.39 4.73 9.62
N VAL A 761 23.00 5.85 9.27
CA VAL A 761 23.26 6.98 10.17
C VAL A 761 22.41 8.14 9.70
N ARG A 762 21.55 8.66 10.58
CA ARG A 762 20.66 9.78 10.29
C ARG A 762 20.97 10.95 11.23
N LEU A 763 21.10 12.12 10.64
CA LEU A 763 21.14 13.41 11.32
C LEU A 763 19.83 14.14 11.03
N SER A 764 19.15 14.67 12.03
CA SER A 764 17.91 15.43 11.83
C SER A 764 17.81 16.57 12.85
N GLY A 765 17.06 17.62 12.48
CA GLY A 765 16.84 18.77 13.35
C GLY A 765 15.60 19.56 12.97
N SER A 766 15.08 20.31 13.94
CA SER A 766 14.01 21.30 13.75
C SER A 766 14.40 22.59 14.48
N PHE A 767 14.21 23.74 13.86
CA PHE A 767 14.58 25.06 14.36
C PHE A 767 13.40 26.03 14.33
#